data_fb1fb497f21b40ad62c7dd8d9ccdc3e1
#
_entry.id   fb1fb497f21b40ad62c7dd8d9ccdc3e1
#
_cell.length_a   1.000
_cell.length_b   1.000
_cell.length_c   1.000
_cell.angle_alpha   90.00
_cell.angle_beta   90.00
_cell.angle_gamma   90.00
#
_symmetry.space_group_name_H-M   'P 1'
#
loop_
_entity.id
_entity.type
_entity.pdbx_description
1 polymer ?
#
loop_
_entity_poly.entity_id
_entity_poly.type
_entity_poly.pdbx_seq_one_letter_code
_entity_poly.pdbx_strand_id
1 'polypeptide(L)'
;MADPSSYRPKPGQIPDSPGVYKFRDEHRRVIYVGKAKNLRQRVANYFQDLAGLHPRTRTMVTTAASVEWTVVSTEVEALQLEYSWIKEFDPRFNVKYRDDKSYPYLAVTLNEEFPRVQVMRGAKKKGVRYFGPYGHAWAIRETVDLMLRVFPVRTCSAGVFKNAARTGRPCLLGYIGKCSAPCVGRVTPEEHRELAQDFCDFMAGRTGTYIRRLEKDMMQAAEEMEYERAARLRDDAEALKRAMEKSAVVLADATDADLIAVAEDELEAALQIFHVRGGRVRGQRGWVTDKVEAVDTSGLVEHALQQLYGEERGDAVPKEVLVPALPEDTEAVSQWLAERRGSQVSLRIPQRGDKKDLMATVQRNAQQALGLHKTKRASDLTTRSRALEEIAEALGLDTAPLRIECYDISHLQGDDVVASMVVFEDGLARKSEYRRFQIKGFEGQDDVRSMHEVIGRRFKRYLQEKERTGEWEEQTRDTPADGPAATGPAPTGPVPAVGPTAEDAEPREDDGRPKRFAYPPQLVVVDGGQPQVAAARRALDELGIDDIAVCGLAKRLEEVWLPDDDDPVVLPRSSEGLYLLQRVRDEAHRFAITYQRAKRAKRIRTSPLDDVSGLGETRKQALIKHFGSVKKLRQATIDEICEVPGIGRRTAESVAAALASTAPAAPAVNTATGEIIEEDDGGSS
;
A
#
# COMPACT_ATOMS: atom_id res chain seq x y z
N MET A 1 34.11 7.47 -2.10
CA MET A 1 33.53 6.18 -1.68
C MET A 1 34.65 5.29 -1.19
N ALA A 2 34.49 4.61 -0.06
CA ALA A 2 35.52 3.74 0.48
C ALA A 2 35.58 2.44 -0.35
N ASP A 3 36.80 1.91 -0.56
CA ASP A 3 36.96 0.60 -1.17
C ASP A 3 36.61 -0.48 -0.13
N PRO A 4 35.55 -1.30 -0.36
CA PRO A 4 35.15 -2.36 0.58
C PRO A 4 36.25 -3.38 0.89
N SER A 5 37.23 -3.54 0.01
CA SER A 5 38.37 -4.41 0.25
C SER A 5 39.26 -3.94 1.40
N SER A 6 39.27 -2.63 1.70
CA SER A 6 40.10 -2.02 2.73
C SER A 6 39.69 -2.41 4.16
N TYR A 7 38.39 -2.70 4.39
CA TYR A 7 37.88 -3.08 5.72
C TYR A 7 37.27 -4.48 5.76
N ARG A 8 37.46 -5.27 4.69
CA ARG A 8 37.03 -6.67 4.62
C ARG A 8 37.69 -7.49 5.73
N PRO A 9 36.93 -8.19 6.57
CA PRO A 9 37.50 -9.08 7.59
C PRO A 9 38.35 -10.19 6.96
N LYS A 10 39.49 -10.51 7.59
CA LYS A 10 40.35 -11.60 7.10
C LYS A 10 39.64 -12.96 7.22
N PRO A 11 39.89 -13.91 6.32
CA PRO A 11 39.37 -15.26 6.43
C PRO A 11 39.63 -15.86 7.81
N GLY A 12 38.61 -16.41 8.48
CA GLY A 12 38.72 -17.00 9.81
C GLY A 12 38.53 -16.03 11.00
N GLN A 13 38.45 -14.72 10.80
CA GLN A 13 38.16 -13.79 11.87
C GLN A 13 36.72 -13.80 12.36
N ILE A 14 35.77 -14.08 11.47
CA ILE A 14 34.35 -14.11 11.79
C ILE A 14 33.95 -15.52 12.19
N PRO A 15 33.38 -15.73 13.39
CA PRO A 15 32.98 -17.06 13.86
C PRO A 15 31.71 -17.58 13.12
N ASP A 16 31.56 -18.90 13.08
CA ASP A 16 30.37 -19.59 12.58
C ASP A 16 29.31 -19.72 13.70
N SER A 17 28.86 -18.59 14.24
CA SER A 17 27.93 -18.53 15.35
C SER A 17 26.85 -17.48 15.09
N PRO A 18 25.68 -17.60 15.75
CA PRO A 18 24.68 -16.54 15.72
C PRO A 18 25.25 -15.22 16.27
N GLY A 19 24.78 -14.13 15.73
CA GLY A 19 25.19 -12.82 16.22
C GLY A 19 24.58 -11.64 15.47
N VAL A 20 25.01 -10.46 15.88
CA VAL A 20 24.61 -9.19 15.30
C VAL A 20 25.84 -8.46 14.80
N TYR A 21 25.73 -7.86 13.63
CA TYR A 21 26.82 -7.07 13.04
C TYR A 21 26.33 -5.67 12.71
N LYS A 22 27.27 -4.72 12.67
CA LYS A 22 27.00 -3.32 12.34
C LYS A 22 28.08 -2.77 11.45
N PHE A 23 27.67 -2.00 10.44
CA PHE A 23 28.55 -1.24 9.59
C PHE A 23 28.66 0.20 10.09
N ARG A 24 29.87 0.78 10.05
CA ARG A 24 30.13 2.16 10.44
C ARG A 24 30.76 2.92 9.27
N ASP A 25 30.41 4.19 9.16
CA ASP A 25 31.05 5.13 8.22
C ASP A 25 32.43 5.65 8.74
N GLU A 26 33.08 6.51 7.95
CA GLU A 26 34.36 7.15 8.29
C GLU A 26 34.31 7.96 9.58
N HIS A 27 33.12 8.48 9.93
CA HIS A 27 32.89 9.22 11.18
C HIS A 27 32.48 8.31 12.35
N ARG A 28 32.62 6.99 12.21
CA ARG A 28 32.25 5.95 13.18
C ARG A 28 30.79 5.90 13.55
N ARG A 29 29.91 6.52 12.76
CA ARG A 29 28.44 6.39 12.94
C ARG A 29 27.99 5.04 12.43
N VAL A 30 27.11 4.39 13.19
CA VAL A 30 26.47 3.14 12.75
C VAL A 30 25.47 3.47 11.63
N ILE A 31 25.68 2.90 10.46
CA ILE A 31 24.87 3.14 9.27
C ILE A 31 23.94 1.99 8.93
N TYR A 32 24.27 0.78 9.39
CA TYR A 32 23.46 -0.41 9.22
C TYR A 32 23.69 -1.40 10.36
N VAL A 33 22.63 -2.10 10.78
CA VAL A 33 22.65 -3.20 11.76
C VAL A 33 21.93 -4.38 11.15
N GLY A 34 22.44 -5.60 11.33
CA GLY A 34 21.79 -6.82 10.88
C GLY A 34 22.14 -8.01 11.78
N LYS A 35 21.27 -8.99 11.82
CA LYS A 35 21.48 -10.26 12.51
C LYS A 35 21.90 -11.39 11.56
N ALA A 36 22.46 -12.44 12.09
CA ALA A 36 22.79 -13.64 11.36
C ALA A 36 22.69 -14.88 12.24
N LYS A 37 22.22 -16.00 11.67
CA LYS A 37 22.36 -17.36 12.24
C LYS A 37 23.83 -17.81 12.16
N ASN A 38 24.50 -17.41 11.09
CA ASN A 38 25.92 -17.63 10.86
C ASN A 38 26.56 -16.31 10.40
N LEU A 39 27.29 -15.66 11.31
CA LEU A 39 27.94 -14.37 11.07
C LEU A 39 28.92 -14.44 9.90
N ARG A 40 29.72 -15.51 9.80
CA ARG A 40 30.71 -15.67 8.73
C ARG A 40 30.06 -15.65 7.37
N GLN A 41 29.04 -16.48 7.17
CA GLN A 41 28.35 -16.58 5.90
C GLN A 41 27.63 -15.26 5.54
N ARG A 42 26.91 -14.68 6.49
CA ARG A 42 26.12 -13.48 6.25
C ARG A 42 26.98 -12.26 5.95
N VAL A 43 28.04 -12.03 6.75
CA VAL A 43 28.94 -10.89 6.53
C VAL A 43 29.78 -11.07 5.27
N ALA A 44 30.21 -12.30 4.93
CA ALA A 44 30.93 -12.56 3.69
C ALA A 44 30.14 -12.21 2.43
N ASN A 45 28.80 -12.34 2.46
CA ASN A 45 27.93 -12.02 1.34
C ASN A 45 27.99 -10.53 0.94
N TYR A 46 28.30 -9.62 1.87
CA TYR A 46 28.46 -8.19 1.56
C TYR A 46 29.78 -7.86 0.82
N PHE A 47 30.75 -8.75 0.85
CA PHE A 47 32.06 -8.58 0.24
C PHE A 47 32.25 -9.47 -1.00
N GLN A 48 31.17 -9.94 -1.61
CA GLN A 48 31.16 -10.58 -2.93
C GLN A 48 31.34 -9.52 -4.02
N ASP A 49 31.24 -9.93 -5.29
CA ASP A 49 31.32 -9.00 -6.42
C ASP A 49 30.29 -7.89 -6.25
N LEU A 50 30.74 -6.64 -6.23
CA LEU A 50 29.90 -5.46 -6.08
C LEU A 50 28.85 -5.34 -7.17
N ALA A 51 29.13 -5.84 -8.39
CA ALA A 51 28.18 -5.84 -9.50
C ALA A 51 26.98 -6.76 -9.25
N GLY A 52 27.16 -7.82 -8.44
CA GLY A 52 26.09 -8.74 -8.04
C GLY A 52 25.24 -8.26 -6.84
N LEU A 53 25.69 -7.24 -6.12
CA LEU A 53 24.95 -6.72 -4.97
C LEU A 53 23.81 -5.80 -5.42
N HIS A 54 22.71 -5.83 -4.66
CA HIS A 54 21.65 -4.83 -4.81
C HIS A 54 22.24 -3.41 -4.67
N PRO A 55 21.89 -2.42 -5.51
CA PRO A 55 22.50 -1.09 -5.55
C PRO A 55 22.64 -0.43 -4.18
N ARG A 56 21.60 -0.55 -3.36
CA ARG A 56 21.61 0.02 -2.02
C ARG A 56 22.57 -0.71 -1.06
N THR A 57 22.62 -2.04 -1.13
CA THR A 57 23.60 -2.82 -0.37
C THR A 57 25.01 -2.42 -0.82
N ARG A 58 25.21 -2.23 -2.12
CA ARG A 58 26.44 -1.68 -2.69
C ARG A 58 26.74 -0.29 -2.12
N THR A 59 25.75 0.63 -2.13
CA THR A 59 25.92 1.98 -1.54
C THR A 59 26.23 1.90 -0.04
N MET A 60 25.57 1.04 0.71
CA MET A 60 25.84 0.84 2.13
C MET A 60 27.28 0.35 2.34
N VAL A 61 27.70 -0.67 1.60
CA VAL A 61 29.05 -1.26 1.70
C VAL A 61 30.13 -0.27 1.26
N THR A 62 29.91 0.50 0.18
CA THR A 62 30.86 1.54 -0.29
C THR A 62 30.89 2.80 0.59
N THR A 63 29.84 3.04 1.41
CA THR A 63 29.81 4.11 2.39
C THR A 63 30.44 3.70 3.71
N ALA A 64 30.46 2.40 4.02
CA ALA A 64 31.02 1.87 5.23
C ALA A 64 32.55 1.97 5.22
N ALA A 65 33.11 2.18 6.40
CA ALA A 65 34.57 2.16 6.62
C ALA A 65 35.00 1.02 7.57
N SER A 66 34.07 0.39 8.26
CA SER A 66 34.35 -0.76 9.12
C SER A 66 33.09 -1.62 9.34
N VAL A 67 33.29 -2.89 9.67
CA VAL A 67 32.27 -3.82 10.13
C VAL A 67 32.70 -4.41 11.47
N GLU A 68 31.75 -4.42 12.42
CA GLU A 68 31.93 -4.98 13.77
C GLU A 68 30.83 -6.02 14.00
N TRP A 69 31.10 -7.05 14.80
CA TRP A 69 30.11 -8.06 15.16
C TRP A 69 30.17 -8.42 16.62
N THR A 70 29.08 -8.92 17.15
CA THR A 70 28.96 -9.48 18.50
C THR A 70 28.33 -10.85 18.39
N VAL A 71 29.01 -11.87 18.93
CA VAL A 71 28.50 -13.23 19.00
C VAL A 71 27.50 -13.32 20.16
N VAL A 72 26.42 -14.05 19.96
CA VAL A 72 25.42 -14.37 20.97
C VAL A 72 25.20 -15.87 21.01
N SER A 73 24.55 -16.37 22.07
CA SER A 73 24.36 -17.80 22.28
C SER A 73 23.19 -18.36 21.47
N THR A 74 22.16 -17.55 21.19
CA THR A 74 20.94 -17.96 20.51
C THR A 74 20.49 -16.99 19.44
N GLU A 75 19.70 -17.45 18.48
CA GLU A 75 19.05 -16.61 17.45
C GLU A 75 18.09 -15.58 18.08
N VAL A 76 17.45 -15.93 19.21
CA VAL A 76 16.56 -15.03 19.96
C VAL A 76 17.36 -13.86 20.55
N GLU A 77 18.54 -14.14 21.11
CA GLU A 77 19.42 -13.09 21.59
C GLU A 77 19.90 -12.19 20.45
N ALA A 78 20.19 -12.77 19.26
CA ALA A 78 20.54 -11.98 18.06
C ALA A 78 19.39 -11.04 17.67
N LEU A 79 18.14 -11.53 17.64
CA LEU A 79 16.97 -10.74 17.35
C LEU A 79 16.76 -9.58 18.32
N GLN A 80 16.92 -9.84 19.62
CA GLN A 80 16.76 -8.83 20.67
C GLN A 80 17.87 -7.77 20.59
N LEU A 81 19.11 -8.19 20.34
CA LEU A 81 20.26 -7.29 20.25
C LEU A 81 20.19 -6.42 19.00
N GLU A 82 19.78 -6.99 17.84
CA GLU A 82 19.54 -6.25 16.62
C GLU A 82 18.51 -5.14 16.82
N TYR A 83 17.36 -5.47 17.39
CA TYR A 83 16.31 -4.49 17.71
C TYR A 83 16.83 -3.39 18.63
N SER A 84 17.56 -3.75 19.67
CA SER A 84 18.13 -2.78 20.63
C SER A 84 19.09 -1.83 19.94
N TRP A 85 19.98 -2.33 19.07
CA TRP A 85 20.95 -1.52 18.34
C TRP A 85 20.30 -0.65 17.25
N ILE A 86 19.29 -1.14 16.54
CA ILE A 86 18.55 -0.32 15.58
C ILE A 86 17.89 0.86 16.31
N LYS A 87 17.35 0.63 17.51
CA LYS A 87 16.72 1.67 18.32
C LYS A 87 17.75 2.66 18.90
N GLU A 88 18.91 2.17 19.34
CA GLU A 88 19.97 2.97 19.95
C GLU A 88 20.69 3.86 18.93
N PHE A 89 21.07 3.27 17.78
CA PHE A 89 21.92 3.94 16.79
C PHE A 89 21.14 4.62 15.68
N ASP A 90 19.86 4.32 15.51
CA ASP A 90 18.97 4.87 14.48
C ASP A 90 19.61 4.85 13.07
N PRO A 91 20.11 3.68 12.58
CA PRO A 91 20.94 3.60 11.40
C PRO A 91 20.16 3.92 10.13
N ARG A 92 20.77 4.69 9.21
CA ARG A 92 20.08 5.21 8.00
C ARG A 92 19.75 4.18 6.95
N PHE A 93 20.41 3.02 6.96
CA PHE A 93 20.17 1.94 5.99
C PHE A 93 19.22 0.85 6.50
N ASN A 94 18.73 0.93 7.74
CA ASN A 94 17.67 0.05 8.22
C ASN A 94 16.26 0.63 7.95
N VAL A 95 15.29 -0.24 7.76
CA VAL A 95 13.87 0.14 7.63
C VAL A 95 13.37 0.73 8.94
N LYS A 96 12.70 1.88 8.87
CA LYS A 96 12.14 2.58 10.02
C LYS A 96 10.66 2.81 9.82
N TYR A 97 9.87 2.27 10.72
CA TYR A 97 8.44 2.59 10.76
C TYR A 97 8.24 3.87 11.57
N ARG A 98 7.88 4.96 10.89
CA ARG A 98 7.53 6.22 11.55
C ARG A 98 6.07 6.19 11.95
N ASP A 99 5.81 6.13 13.26
CA ASP A 99 4.47 6.26 13.81
C ASP A 99 4.19 7.74 14.10
N ASP A 100 3.74 8.49 13.11
CA ASP A 100 3.41 9.91 13.23
C ASP A 100 2.13 10.16 14.05
N LYS A 101 1.38 9.08 14.38
CA LYS A 101 0.09 9.18 15.08
C LYS A 101 0.20 8.60 16.47
N SER A 102 0.19 9.45 17.49
CA SER A 102 -0.04 8.99 18.86
C SER A 102 -1.51 8.58 19.03
N TYR A 103 -1.78 7.28 18.95
CA TYR A 103 -3.12 6.74 19.15
C TYR A 103 -3.57 6.89 20.61
N PRO A 104 -4.84 7.21 20.86
CA PRO A 104 -5.38 7.25 22.21
C PRO A 104 -5.56 5.84 22.78
N TYR A 105 -5.20 5.69 24.05
CA TYR A 105 -5.42 4.50 24.86
C TYR A 105 -6.41 4.82 25.97
N LEU A 106 -7.21 3.83 26.33
CA LEU A 106 -7.93 3.84 27.59
C LEU A 106 -7.01 3.27 28.66
N ALA A 107 -6.71 4.05 29.68
CA ALA A 107 -5.80 3.68 30.78
C ALA A 107 -6.56 3.58 32.11
N VAL A 108 -6.28 2.51 32.87
CA VAL A 108 -6.77 2.32 34.23
C VAL A 108 -5.57 2.29 35.17
N THR A 109 -5.48 3.27 36.07
CA THR A 109 -4.33 3.48 36.96
C THR A 109 -4.42 2.56 38.18
N LEU A 110 -4.14 1.26 38.02
CA LEU A 110 -4.20 0.27 39.10
C LEU A 110 -3.12 0.48 40.17
N ASN A 111 -2.12 1.32 39.91
CA ASN A 111 -1.06 1.71 40.81
C ASN A 111 -1.45 2.86 41.77
N GLU A 112 -2.61 3.48 41.59
CA GLU A 112 -3.14 4.50 42.50
C GLU A 112 -3.97 3.83 43.62
N GLU A 113 -4.07 4.45 44.79
CA GLU A 113 -4.93 4.02 45.91
C GLU A 113 -6.38 3.87 45.44
N PHE A 114 -6.89 4.87 44.74
CA PHE A 114 -8.17 4.85 44.06
C PHE A 114 -7.93 4.88 42.54
N PRO A 115 -7.97 3.73 41.85
CA PRO A 115 -7.80 3.63 40.41
C PRO A 115 -8.66 4.61 39.62
N ARG A 116 -8.12 5.12 38.51
CA ARG A 116 -8.80 6.08 37.64
C ARG A 116 -8.84 5.59 36.20
N VAL A 117 -9.99 5.75 35.56
CA VAL A 117 -10.17 5.53 34.13
C VAL A 117 -9.92 6.85 33.39
N GLN A 118 -9.03 6.85 32.40
CA GLN A 118 -8.71 8.04 31.62
C GLN A 118 -8.31 7.68 30.17
N VAL A 119 -8.59 8.60 29.24
CA VAL A 119 -8.06 8.49 27.87
C VAL A 119 -6.75 9.26 27.82
N MET A 120 -5.69 8.58 27.39
CA MET A 120 -4.36 9.18 27.29
C MET A 120 -3.64 8.81 26.00
N ARG A 121 -2.61 9.59 25.68
CA ARG A 121 -1.68 9.38 24.58
C ARG A 121 -0.26 9.42 25.11
N GLY A 122 0.68 8.84 24.36
CA GLY A 122 2.10 8.85 24.72
C GLY A 122 2.56 7.61 25.48
N ALA A 123 3.72 7.71 26.16
CA ALA A 123 4.40 6.58 26.77
C ALA A 123 3.58 5.90 27.87
N LYS A 124 3.58 4.56 27.87
CA LYS A 124 2.92 3.72 28.87
C LYS A 124 3.69 3.78 30.21
N LYS A 125 2.95 3.81 31.32
CA LYS A 125 3.49 3.85 32.67
C LYS A 125 3.36 2.49 33.35
N LYS A 126 4.33 2.12 34.18
CA LYS A 126 4.31 0.87 34.96
C LYS A 126 3.14 0.89 35.97
N GLY A 127 2.45 -0.23 36.12
CA GLY A 127 1.31 -0.36 37.04
C GLY A 127 0.00 0.24 36.54
N VAL A 128 -0.06 0.69 35.28
CA VAL A 128 -1.26 1.15 34.61
C VAL A 128 -1.65 0.11 33.55
N ARG A 129 -2.94 -0.26 33.51
CA ARG A 129 -3.46 -1.18 32.49
C ARG A 129 -4.01 -0.38 31.31
N TYR A 130 -3.60 -0.76 30.10
CA TYR A 130 -3.96 -0.05 28.86
C TYR A 130 -4.82 -0.93 27.97
N PHE A 131 -5.82 -0.30 27.32
CA PHE A 131 -6.68 -0.91 26.33
C PHE A 131 -6.65 -0.08 25.06
N GLY A 132 -6.64 -0.70 23.91
CA GLY A 132 -6.46 -0.07 22.61
C GLY A 132 -5.15 -0.54 21.94
N PRO A 133 -4.62 0.18 20.95
CA PRO A 133 -4.95 1.56 20.58
C PRO A 133 -6.30 1.72 19.87
N TYR A 134 -6.91 2.89 19.99
CA TYR A 134 -8.19 3.20 19.35
C TYR A 134 -7.99 4.26 18.26
N GLY A 135 -8.82 4.23 17.21
CA GLY A 135 -8.76 5.21 16.14
C GLY A 135 -9.10 6.63 16.57
N HIS A 136 -10.10 6.78 17.48
CA HIS A 136 -10.61 8.09 17.89
C HIS A 136 -10.92 8.16 19.41
N ALA A 137 -10.50 9.25 20.06
CA ALA A 137 -10.70 9.44 21.49
C ALA A 137 -12.18 9.64 21.88
N TRP A 138 -13.02 10.15 20.98
CA TRP A 138 -14.45 10.35 21.27
C TRP A 138 -15.21 9.02 21.39
N ALA A 139 -14.90 8.04 20.52
CA ALA A 139 -15.54 6.72 20.58
C ALA A 139 -15.22 5.99 21.90
N ILE A 140 -13.99 6.13 22.39
CA ILE A 140 -13.60 5.60 23.72
C ILE A 140 -14.42 6.23 24.83
N ARG A 141 -14.56 7.57 24.82
CA ARG A 141 -15.30 8.30 25.85
C ARG A 141 -16.76 7.91 25.92
N GLU A 142 -17.39 7.71 24.78
CA GLU A 142 -18.77 7.24 24.69
C GLU A 142 -18.93 5.82 25.26
N THR A 143 -18.03 4.91 24.92
CA THR A 143 -17.99 3.54 25.48
C THR A 143 -17.78 3.58 26.98
N VAL A 144 -16.82 4.37 27.47
CA VAL A 144 -16.57 4.55 28.91
C VAL A 144 -17.80 5.11 29.61
N ASP A 145 -18.50 6.09 29.05
CA ASP A 145 -19.71 6.67 29.65
C ASP A 145 -20.83 5.65 29.85
N LEU A 146 -20.99 4.71 28.90
CA LEU A 146 -21.91 3.59 29.04
C LEU A 146 -21.47 2.62 30.16
N MET A 147 -20.18 2.32 30.22
CA MET A 147 -19.63 1.37 31.20
C MET A 147 -19.64 1.93 32.63
N LEU A 148 -19.52 3.23 32.83
CA LEU A 148 -19.54 3.85 34.15
C LEU A 148 -20.90 3.73 34.86
N ARG A 149 -21.95 3.30 34.17
CA ARG A 149 -23.24 2.96 34.81
C ARG A 149 -23.15 1.66 35.60
N VAL A 150 -22.39 0.69 35.09
CA VAL A 150 -22.23 -0.64 35.68
C VAL A 150 -20.99 -0.72 36.58
N PHE A 151 -19.90 -0.09 36.13
CA PHE A 151 -18.63 -0.02 36.85
C PHE A 151 -18.33 1.45 37.18
N PRO A 152 -18.85 1.98 38.30
CA PRO A 152 -18.76 3.42 38.64
C PRO A 152 -17.37 3.80 39.16
N VAL A 153 -16.33 3.57 38.31
CA VAL A 153 -14.92 3.93 38.57
C VAL A 153 -14.71 5.43 38.34
N ARG A 154 -13.90 6.05 39.16
CA ARG A 154 -13.63 7.49 38.99
C ARG A 154 -12.89 7.80 37.69
N THR A 155 -13.22 8.96 37.09
CA THR A 155 -12.53 9.50 35.89
C THR A 155 -11.87 10.86 36.15
N CYS A 156 -12.16 11.46 37.30
CA CYS A 156 -11.72 12.83 37.65
C CYS A 156 -10.19 12.93 37.85
N SER A 157 -9.64 14.12 37.61
CA SER A 157 -8.22 14.41 37.90
C SER A 157 -7.94 14.43 39.40
N ALA A 158 -6.66 14.31 39.77
CA ALA A 158 -6.24 14.37 41.19
C ALA A 158 -6.64 15.69 41.87
N GLY A 159 -6.64 16.82 41.14
CA GLY A 159 -7.07 18.12 41.67
C GLY A 159 -8.57 18.15 42.01
N VAL A 160 -9.42 17.63 41.12
CA VAL A 160 -10.87 17.54 41.37
C VAL A 160 -11.15 16.56 42.52
N PHE A 161 -10.43 15.44 42.60
CA PHE A 161 -10.56 14.49 43.71
C PHE A 161 -10.25 15.13 45.07
N LYS A 162 -9.11 15.83 45.19
CA LYS A 162 -8.68 16.51 46.42
C LYS A 162 -9.68 17.63 46.81
N ASN A 163 -10.18 18.38 45.85
CA ASN A 163 -11.16 19.43 46.13
C ASN A 163 -12.49 18.85 46.64
N ALA A 164 -12.97 17.78 46.03
CA ALA A 164 -14.18 17.08 46.50
C ALA A 164 -14.01 16.52 47.93
N ALA A 165 -12.85 15.91 48.22
CA ALA A 165 -12.50 15.44 49.56
C ALA A 165 -12.52 16.56 50.59
N ARG A 166 -11.95 17.75 50.26
CA ARG A 166 -11.92 18.93 51.14
C ARG A 166 -13.30 19.53 51.40
N THR A 167 -14.17 19.52 50.37
CA THR A 167 -15.51 20.12 50.48
C THR A 167 -16.57 19.16 51.02
N GLY A 168 -16.24 17.87 51.14
CA GLY A 168 -17.19 16.82 51.55
C GLY A 168 -18.31 16.60 50.51
N ARG A 169 -18.18 17.13 49.28
CA ARG A 169 -19.22 17.03 48.25
C ARG A 169 -18.65 16.34 46.99
N PRO A 170 -19.28 15.26 46.51
CA PRO A 170 -18.83 14.59 45.30
C PRO A 170 -19.12 15.47 44.07
N CYS A 171 -18.43 15.16 42.96
CA CYS A 171 -18.72 15.79 41.66
C CYS A 171 -20.04 15.25 41.07
N LEU A 172 -20.51 15.82 39.98
CA LEU A 172 -21.75 15.41 39.29
C LEU A 172 -21.82 13.90 39.04
N LEU A 173 -20.74 13.26 38.61
CA LEU A 173 -20.71 11.81 38.36
C LEU A 173 -21.01 10.98 39.63
N GLY A 174 -20.57 11.47 40.80
CA GLY A 174 -20.90 10.84 42.07
C GLY A 174 -22.37 11.04 42.48
N TYR A 175 -23.03 12.14 42.06
CA TYR A 175 -24.46 12.32 42.30
C TYR A 175 -25.35 11.50 41.38
N ILE A 176 -24.96 11.33 40.11
CA ILE A 176 -25.72 10.55 39.11
C ILE A 176 -25.37 9.06 39.07
N GLY A 177 -24.58 8.55 40.05
CA GLY A 177 -24.25 7.13 40.15
C GLY A 177 -23.20 6.61 39.16
N LYS A 178 -22.61 7.48 38.32
CA LYS A 178 -21.53 7.08 37.39
C LYS A 178 -20.12 7.07 38.02
N CYS A 179 -20.03 7.33 39.31
CA CYS A 179 -18.81 7.23 40.10
C CYS A 179 -19.20 6.82 41.52
N SER A 180 -18.50 5.85 42.09
CA SER A 180 -18.73 5.36 43.48
C SER A 180 -18.37 6.43 44.56
N ALA A 181 -17.88 7.60 44.12
CA ALA A 181 -17.52 8.76 44.95
C ALA A 181 -16.54 8.45 46.10
N PRO A 182 -15.38 7.80 45.80
CA PRO A 182 -14.38 7.48 46.82
C PRO A 182 -13.77 8.73 47.46
N CYS A 183 -13.85 9.89 46.77
CA CYS A 183 -13.34 11.17 47.28
C CYS A 183 -14.06 11.68 48.54
N VAL A 184 -15.28 11.19 48.80
CA VAL A 184 -16.06 11.56 50.00
C VAL A 184 -16.31 10.31 50.90
N GLY A 185 -15.55 9.24 50.71
CA GLY A 185 -15.58 8.06 51.58
C GLY A 185 -16.84 7.18 51.44
N ARG A 186 -17.53 7.24 50.26
CA ARG A 186 -18.69 6.36 50.03
C ARG A 186 -18.33 4.88 49.83
N VAL A 187 -17.10 4.64 49.41
CA VAL A 187 -16.51 3.31 49.21
C VAL A 187 -15.08 3.31 49.71
N THR A 188 -14.62 2.12 50.13
CA THR A 188 -13.22 1.88 50.56
C THR A 188 -12.27 1.83 49.35
N PRO A 189 -10.95 1.94 49.59
CA PRO A 189 -9.96 1.74 48.52
C PRO A 189 -10.05 0.35 47.87
N GLU A 190 -10.34 -0.68 48.69
CA GLU A 190 -10.48 -2.09 48.26
C GLU A 190 -11.69 -2.25 47.33
N GLU A 191 -12.87 -1.80 47.76
CA GLU A 191 -14.11 -1.85 46.98
C GLU A 191 -13.95 -1.08 45.64
N HIS A 192 -13.32 0.08 45.67
CA HIS A 192 -13.08 0.86 44.44
C HIS A 192 -12.10 0.15 43.51
N ARG A 193 -11.10 -0.54 44.06
CA ARG A 193 -10.14 -1.34 43.30
C ARG A 193 -10.79 -2.54 42.63
N GLU A 194 -11.73 -3.21 43.31
CA GLU A 194 -12.51 -4.31 42.76
C GLU A 194 -13.35 -3.83 41.55
N LEU A 195 -14.05 -2.70 41.68
CA LEU A 195 -14.78 -2.07 40.56
C LEU A 195 -13.86 -1.78 39.38
N ALA A 196 -12.65 -1.27 39.62
CA ALA A 196 -11.67 -1.00 38.56
C ALA A 196 -11.13 -2.29 37.93
N GLN A 197 -10.99 -3.36 38.71
CA GLN A 197 -10.58 -4.66 38.20
C GLN A 197 -11.69 -5.30 37.37
N ASP A 198 -12.93 -5.24 37.79
CA ASP A 198 -14.11 -5.72 37.06
C ASP A 198 -14.25 -4.98 35.72
N PHE A 199 -14.04 -3.65 35.74
CA PHE A 199 -13.95 -2.84 34.51
C PHE A 199 -12.84 -3.34 33.58
N CYS A 200 -11.66 -3.61 34.11
CA CYS A 200 -10.54 -4.14 33.34
C CYS A 200 -10.85 -5.52 32.76
N ASP A 201 -11.49 -6.37 33.52
CA ASP A 201 -11.84 -7.74 33.10
C ASP A 201 -12.88 -7.76 32.00
N PHE A 202 -13.89 -6.87 32.10
CA PHE A 202 -14.85 -6.65 31.05
C PHE A 202 -14.17 -6.15 29.76
N MET A 203 -13.28 -5.17 29.86
CA MET A 203 -12.51 -4.62 28.73
C MET A 203 -11.55 -5.65 28.12
N ALA A 204 -11.07 -6.61 28.91
CA ALA A 204 -10.25 -7.73 28.43
C ALA A 204 -11.04 -8.82 27.69
N GLY A 205 -12.39 -8.70 27.58
CA GLY A 205 -13.24 -9.62 26.84
C GLY A 205 -14.04 -10.60 27.68
N ARG A 206 -13.92 -10.60 29.01
CA ARG A 206 -14.71 -11.44 29.92
C ARG A 206 -16.16 -10.95 30.09
N THR A 207 -16.78 -10.55 29.00
CA THR A 207 -18.04 -9.82 28.96
C THR A 207 -19.25 -10.69 29.35
N GLY A 208 -19.27 -11.95 28.87
CA GLY A 208 -20.41 -12.85 29.09
C GLY A 208 -20.68 -13.20 30.57
N THR A 209 -19.65 -13.19 31.42
CA THR A 209 -19.80 -13.45 32.85
C THR A 209 -20.57 -12.33 33.56
N TYR A 210 -20.24 -11.08 33.23
CA TYR A 210 -20.89 -9.91 33.81
C TYR A 210 -22.34 -9.75 33.35
N ILE A 211 -22.61 -9.97 32.07
CA ILE A 211 -23.99 -9.87 31.54
C ILE A 211 -24.86 -10.93 32.15
N ARG A 212 -24.40 -12.20 32.21
CA ARG A 212 -25.16 -13.29 32.85
C ARG A 212 -25.42 -13.05 34.36
N ARG A 213 -24.46 -12.43 35.06
CA ARG A 213 -24.63 -12.05 36.46
C ARG A 213 -25.73 -11.00 36.61
N LEU A 214 -25.69 -9.92 35.80
CA LEU A 214 -26.72 -8.87 35.81
C LEU A 214 -28.12 -9.42 35.45
N GLU A 215 -28.21 -10.32 34.46
CA GLU A 215 -29.46 -10.97 34.06
C GLU A 215 -30.01 -11.87 35.20
N LYS A 216 -29.13 -12.59 35.90
CA LYS A 216 -29.52 -13.39 37.07
C LYS A 216 -30.01 -12.53 38.24
N ASP A 217 -29.26 -11.47 38.57
CA ASP A 217 -29.61 -10.52 39.63
C ASP A 217 -30.91 -9.78 39.32
N MET A 218 -31.15 -9.46 38.02
CA MET A 218 -32.41 -8.88 37.55
C MET A 218 -33.59 -9.83 37.76
N MET A 219 -33.45 -11.12 37.43
CA MET A 219 -34.51 -12.11 37.64
C MET A 219 -34.80 -12.27 39.11
N GLN A 220 -33.76 -12.36 39.94
CA GLN A 220 -33.94 -12.45 41.38
C GLN A 220 -34.64 -11.22 41.96
N ALA A 221 -34.26 -10.00 41.57
CA ALA A 221 -34.95 -8.78 42.01
C ALA A 221 -36.43 -8.75 41.57
N ALA A 222 -36.73 -9.28 40.36
CA ALA A 222 -38.11 -9.41 39.89
C ALA A 222 -38.92 -10.41 40.70
N GLU A 223 -38.33 -11.56 41.09
CA GLU A 223 -38.96 -12.56 41.97
C GLU A 223 -39.23 -12.01 43.39
N GLU A 224 -38.31 -11.15 43.90
CA GLU A 224 -38.44 -10.43 45.17
C GLU A 224 -39.40 -9.22 45.09
N MET A 225 -40.06 -8.99 43.92
CA MET A 225 -40.94 -7.87 43.61
C MET A 225 -40.25 -6.47 43.70
N GLU A 226 -38.93 -6.43 43.67
CA GLU A 226 -38.14 -5.22 43.64
C GLU A 226 -38.04 -4.64 42.20
N TYR A 227 -39.16 -4.26 41.61
CA TYR A 227 -39.27 -3.93 40.20
C TYR A 227 -38.38 -2.76 39.76
N GLU A 228 -38.14 -1.75 40.59
CA GLU A 228 -37.24 -0.64 40.31
C GLU A 228 -35.77 -1.11 40.24
N ARG A 229 -35.39 -2.05 41.07
CA ARG A 229 -34.06 -2.66 41.05
C ARG A 229 -33.90 -3.56 39.81
N ALA A 230 -34.90 -4.39 39.51
CA ALA A 230 -34.91 -5.22 38.30
C ALA A 230 -34.81 -4.37 37.04
N ALA A 231 -35.56 -3.23 36.96
CA ALA A 231 -35.47 -2.32 35.82
C ALA A 231 -34.08 -1.69 35.67
N ARG A 232 -33.43 -1.28 36.77
CA ARG A 232 -32.04 -0.77 36.72
C ARG A 232 -31.08 -1.83 36.23
N LEU A 233 -31.12 -3.05 36.73
CA LEU A 233 -30.26 -4.14 36.30
C LEU A 233 -30.46 -4.53 34.83
N ARG A 234 -31.73 -4.45 34.34
CA ARG A 234 -32.01 -4.62 32.90
C ARG A 234 -31.33 -3.53 32.09
N ASP A 235 -31.50 -2.26 32.47
CA ASP A 235 -30.94 -1.11 31.77
C ASP A 235 -29.39 -1.14 31.77
N ASP A 236 -28.79 -1.65 32.85
CA ASP A 236 -27.36 -1.86 32.99
C ASP A 236 -26.85 -3.00 32.06
N ALA A 237 -27.58 -4.12 32.01
CA ALA A 237 -27.26 -5.22 31.09
C ALA A 237 -27.38 -4.76 29.63
N GLU A 238 -28.40 -3.96 29.28
CA GLU A 238 -28.57 -3.38 27.97
C GLU A 238 -27.47 -2.35 27.63
N ALA A 239 -27.02 -1.54 28.60
CA ALA A 239 -25.91 -0.61 28.42
C ALA A 239 -24.61 -1.35 28.08
N LEU A 240 -24.32 -2.46 28.76
CA LEU A 240 -23.18 -3.32 28.46
C LEU A 240 -23.31 -3.98 27.07
N LYS A 241 -24.49 -4.50 26.71
CA LYS A 241 -24.74 -5.07 25.37
C LYS A 241 -24.51 -4.02 24.28
N ARG A 242 -25.04 -2.80 24.44
CA ARG A 242 -24.82 -1.67 23.51
C ARG A 242 -23.34 -1.25 23.41
N ALA A 243 -22.62 -1.24 24.54
CA ALA A 243 -21.17 -0.98 24.51
C ALA A 243 -20.40 -2.07 23.74
N MET A 244 -20.93 -3.30 23.74
CA MET A 244 -20.38 -4.41 22.96
C MET A 244 -20.75 -4.34 21.47
N GLU A 245 -21.96 -3.93 21.11
CA GLU A 245 -22.42 -3.83 19.71
C GLU A 245 -21.63 -2.81 18.90
N LYS A 246 -21.16 -1.73 19.54
CA LYS A 246 -20.26 -0.74 18.91
C LYS A 246 -18.88 -1.30 18.57
N SER A 247 -18.50 -2.43 19.12
CA SER A 247 -17.30 -3.19 18.70
C SER A 247 -17.74 -4.25 17.70
N ALA A 248 -17.42 -4.08 16.41
CA ALA A 248 -17.80 -5.05 15.38
C ALA A 248 -17.41 -6.48 15.81
N VAL A 249 -18.40 -7.37 15.85
CA VAL A 249 -18.14 -8.82 16.04
C VAL A 249 -17.51 -9.30 14.75
N VAL A 250 -16.34 -9.90 14.86
CA VAL A 250 -15.56 -10.26 13.68
C VAL A 250 -15.33 -11.77 13.63
N LEU A 251 -15.25 -12.43 14.77
CA LEU A 251 -15.02 -13.86 14.90
C LEU A 251 -16.04 -14.47 15.86
N ALA A 252 -16.57 -15.64 15.51
CA ALA A 252 -17.60 -16.33 16.30
C ALA A 252 -17.07 -16.88 17.61
N ASP A 253 -15.77 -17.13 17.72
CA ASP A 253 -15.08 -17.66 18.89
C ASP A 253 -14.48 -16.54 19.76
N ALA A 254 -14.07 -16.87 20.97
CA ALA A 254 -13.39 -15.95 21.88
C ALA A 254 -11.89 -15.77 21.52
N THR A 255 -11.58 -15.61 20.24
CA THR A 255 -10.22 -15.47 19.73
C THR A 255 -9.53 -14.25 20.32
N ASP A 256 -8.28 -14.42 20.74
CA ASP A 256 -7.34 -13.39 21.18
C ASP A 256 -6.16 -13.35 20.20
N ALA A 257 -6.24 -12.45 19.22
CA ALA A 257 -5.29 -12.39 18.11
C ALA A 257 -5.01 -10.96 17.66
N ASP A 258 -3.82 -10.75 17.09
CA ASP A 258 -3.51 -9.57 16.30
C ASP A 258 -3.36 -9.98 14.82
N LEU A 259 -4.03 -9.25 13.93
CA LEU A 259 -3.93 -9.45 12.49
C LEU A 259 -3.11 -8.30 11.90
N ILE A 260 -2.02 -8.65 11.25
CA ILE A 260 -1.10 -7.71 10.62
C ILE A 260 -1.20 -7.89 9.12
N ALA A 261 -1.48 -6.83 8.37
CA ALA A 261 -1.45 -6.83 6.92
C ALA A 261 -0.45 -5.81 6.40
N VAL A 262 0.17 -6.13 5.28
CA VAL A 262 1.17 -5.30 4.61
C VAL A 262 0.70 -5.07 3.17
N ALA A 263 0.62 -3.80 2.77
CA ALA A 263 0.50 -3.42 1.37
C ALA A 263 1.78 -2.65 1.01
N GLU A 264 2.44 -3.07 -0.06
CA GLU A 264 3.73 -2.51 -0.43
C GLU A 264 3.83 -2.28 -1.93
N ASP A 265 4.72 -1.40 -2.29
CA ASP A 265 5.30 -1.30 -3.63
C ASP A 265 6.84 -1.29 -3.52
N GLU A 266 7.52 -0.81 -4.54
CA GLU A 266 8.97 -0.84 -4.58
C GLU A 266 9.62 0.14 -3.60
N LEU A 267 8.96 1.26 -3.26
CA LEU A 267 9.52 2.33 -2.42
C LEU A 267 8.83 2.48 -1.06
N GLU A 268 7.55 2.12 -0.93
CA GLU A 268 6.75 2.36 0.28
C GLU A 268 6.02 1.10 0.72
N ALA A 269 5.78 0.99 2.02
CA ALA A 269 4.93 -0.05 2.59
C ALA A 269 3.97 0.54 3.63
N ALA A 270 2.70 0.11 3.56
CA ALA A 270 1.69 0.43 4.56
C ALA A 270 1.38 -0.81 5.38
N LEU A 271 1.43 -0.68 6.69
CA LEU A 271 1.03 -1.72 7.62
C LEU A 271 -0.29 -1.34 8.28
N GLN A 272 -1.14 -2.35 8.46
CA GLN A 272 -2.38 -2.24 9.23
C GLN A 272 -2.50 -3.39 10.19
N ILE A 273 -2.95 -3.11 11.40
CA ILE A 273 -3.09 -4.07 12.47
C ILE A 273 -4.46 -3.95 13.07
N PHE A 274 -5.14 -5.09 13.23
CA PHE A 274 -6.35 -5.20 14.02
C PHE A 274 -6.08 -5.99 15.28
N HIS A 275 -6.33 -5.39 16.44
CA HIS A 275 -6.24 -6.04 17.72
C HIS A 275 -7.58 -6.69 18.07
N VAL A 276 -7.65 -8.02 18.01
CA VAL A 276 -8.84 -8.80 18.32
C VAL A 276 -8.71 -9.38 19.72
N ARG A 277 -9.70 -9.14 20.57
CA ARG A 277 -9.78 -9.67 21.94
C ARG A 277 -11.19 -10.18 22.21
N GLY A 278 -11.30 -11.44 22.59
CA GLY A 278 -12.58 -12.09 22.79
C GLY A 278 -13.44 -12.14 21.52
N GLY A 279 -12.82 -12.41 20.35
CA GLY A 279 -13.47 -12.47 19.05
C GLY A 279 -13.85 -11.10 18.44
N ARG A 280 -13.52 -9.97 19.10
CA ARG A 280 -13.91 -8.62 18.67
C ARG A 280 -12.73 -7.73 18.40
N VAL A 281 -12.81 -6.91 17.35
CA VAL A 281 -11.82 -5.86 17.08
C VAL A 281 -11.93 -4.79 18.15
N ARG A 282 -10.92 -4.71 19.02
CA ARG A 282 -10.83 -3.72 20.11
C ARG A 282 -10.04 -2.48 19.71
N GLY A 283 -9.25 -2.56 18.67
CA GLY A 283 -8.47 -1.45 18.18
C GLY A 283 -7.85 -1.74 16.83
N GLN A 284 -7.44 -0.67 16.18
CA GLN A 284 -6.68 -0.72 14.94
C GLN A 284 -5.51 0.25 15.00
N ARG A 285 -4.42 -0.13 14.35
CA ARG A 285 -3.23 0.69 14.20
C ARG A 285 -2.70 0.56 12.79
N GLY A 286 -2.15 1.63 12.25
CA GLY A 286 -1.53 1.59 10.93
C GLY A 286 -0.56 2.72 10.74
N TRP A 287 0.46 2.47 9.94
CA TRP A 287 1.46 3.44 9.51
C TRP A 287 1.93 3.12 8.10
N VAL A 288 2.54 4.12 7.47
CA VAL A 288 3.22 3.97 6.19
C VAL A 288 4.69 4.26 6.40
N THR A 289 5.55 3.49 5.77
CA THR A 289 7.01 3.63 5.85
C THR A 289 7.64 3.62 4.47
N ASP A 290 8.76 4.34 4.34
CA ASP A 290 9.62 4.25 3.16
C ASP A 290 10.46 2.96 3.25
N LYS A 291 10.50 2.18 2.16
CA LYS A 291 11.37 1.00 2.04
C LYS A 291 12.79 1.47 1.76
N VAL A 292 13.53 1.74 2.83
CA VAL A 292 14.92 2.24 2.73
C VAL A 292 15.87 1.17 2.22
N GLU A 293 15.52 -0.10 2.29
CA GLU A 293 16.26 -1.25 1.74
C GLU A 293 15.33 -2.19 0.97
N ALA A 294 15.88 -3.07 0.14
CA ALA A 294 15.10 -4.08 -0.56
C ALA A 294 14.68 -5.17 0.44
N VAL A 295 13.59 -4.93 1.13
CA VAL A 295 12.97 -5.85 2.09
C VAL A 295 11.69 -6.37 1.45
N ASP A 296 11.51 -7.68 1.48
CA ASP A 296 10.30 -8.36 1.07
C ASP A 296 9.22 -8.31 2.17
N THR A 297 8.03 -8.81 1.87
CA THR A 297 6.91 -8.87 2.84
C THR A 297 7.29 -9.62 4.12
N SER A 298 8.12 -10.64 4.03
CA SER A 298 8.59 -11.45 5.18
C SER A 298 9.43 -10.60 6.15
N GLY A 299 10.40 -9.86 5.64
CA GLY A 299 11.24 -8.96 6.42
C GLY A 299 10.44 -7.77 6.99
N LEU A 300 9.49 -7.21 6.22
CA LEU A 300 8.60 -6.16 6.71
C LEU A 300 7.75 -6.64 7.90
N VAL A 301 7.24 -7.87 7.83
CA VAL A 301 6.50 -8.49 8.95
C VAL A 301 7.40 -8.66 10.16
N GLU A 302 8.62 -9.15 10.00
CA GLU A 302 9.56 -9.31 11.12
C GLU A 302 9.84 -7.99 11.82
N HIS A 303 10.19 -6.95 11.08
CA HIS A 303 10.40 -5.60 11.63
C HIS A 303 9.16 -5.06 12.33
N ALA A 304 7.95 -5.31 11.76
CA ALA A 304 6.71 -4.91 12.39
C ALA A 304 6.47 -5.61 13.73
N LEU A 305 6.75 -6.92 13.82
CA LEU A 305 6.62 -7.69 15.06
C LEU A 305 7.59 -7.19 16.12
N GLN A 306 8.84 -6.91 15.76
CA GLN A 306 9.85 -6.36 16.65
C GLN A 306 9.41 -5.00 17.21
N GLN A 307 8.93 -4.12 16.36
CA GLN A 307 8.47 -2.78 16.77
C GLN A 307 7.22 -2.84 17.66
N LEU A 308 6.28 -3.71 17.34
CA LEU A 308 5.04 -3.87 18.10
C LEU A 308 5.26 -4.43 19.49
N TYR A 309 6.04 -5.50 19.58
CA TYR A 309 6.16 -6.29 20.81
C TYR A 309 7.50 -6.14 21.51
N GLY A 310 8.42 -5.36 20.95
CA GLY A 310 9.75 -5.16 21.54
C GLY A 310 9.74 -4.60 22.95
N GLU A 311 8.75 -3.79 23.33
CA GLU A 311 8.57 -3.23 24.67
C GLU A 311 7.40 -3.86 25.43
N GLU A 312 6.53 -4.65 24.76
CA GLU A 312 5.34 -5.25 25.35
C GLU A 312 5.66 -6.55 26.11
N ARG A 313 4.87 -6.85 27.14
CA ARG A 313 5.00 -8.09 27.92
C ARG A 313 3.63 -8.60 28.38
N GLY A 314 3.57 -9.90 28.68
CA GLY A 314 2.38 -10.55 29.23
C GLY A 314 1.18 -10.47 28.28
N ASP A 315 0.02 -10.12 28.80
CA ASP A 315 -1.25 -10.09 28.06
C ASP A 315 -1.31 -9.05 26.93
N ALA A 316 -0.34 -8.13 26.86
CA ALA A 316 -0.23 -7.19 25.74
C ALA A 316 0.16 -7.89 24.42
N VAL A 317 0.89 -9.02 24.53
CA VAL A 317 1.18 -9.92 23.41
C VAL A 317 0.03 -10.92 23.30
N PRO A 318 -0.67 -11.05 22.15
CA PRO A 318 -1.82 -11.95 21.99
C PRO A 318 -1.41 -13.44 21.99
N LYS A 319 -2.39 -14.33 22.12
CA LYS A 319 -2.16 -15.77 21.96
C LYS A 319 -1.82 -16.18 20.53
N GLU A 320 -2.30 -15.41 19.58
CA GLU A 320 -2.16 -15.69 18.18
C GLU A 320 -1.79 -14.40 17.43
N VAL A 321 -0.84 -14.51 16.52
CA VAL A 321 -0.48 -13.42 15.57
C VAL A 321 -0.66 -13.96 14.16
N LEU A 322 -1.51 -13.30 13.40
CA LEU A 322 -1.82 -13.64 12.01
C LEU A 322 -1.13 -12.64 11.08
N VAL A 323 -0.38 -13.18 10.11
CA VAL A 323 0.48 -12.40 9.22
C VAL A 323 0.27 -12.80 7.76
N PRO A 324 0.58 -11.93 6.77
CA PRO A 324 0.46 -12.26 5.34
C PRO A 324 1.61 -13.16 4.85
N ALA A 325 2.80 -13.05 5.46
CA ALA A 325 3.97 -13.87 5.20
C ALA A 325 4.67 -14.19 6.53
N LEU A 326 5.28 -15.35 6.64
CA LEU A 326 6.07 -15.70 7.84
C LEU A 326 7.46 -15.09 7.74
N PRO A 327 8.05 -14.62 8.86
CA PRO A 327 9.45 -14.24 8.94
C PRO A 327 10.38 -15.37 8.49
N GLU A 328 11.56 -15.04 7.93
CA GLU A 328 12.56 -16.02 7.54
C GLU A 328 12.93 -16.93 8.72
N ASP A 329 13.11 -16.33 9.91
CA ASP A 329 13.40 -17.02 11.17
C ASP A 329 12.14 -17.21 12.02
N THR A 330 11.11 -17.85 11.48
CA THR A 330 9.80 -18.03 12.14
C THR A 330 9.92 -18.67 13.53
N GLU A 331 10.85 -19.62 13.72
CA GLU A 331 11.03 -20.30 15.02
C GLU A 331 11.58 -19.34 16.07
N ALA A 332 12.63 -18.58 15.76
CA ALA A 332 13.23 -17.60 16.65
C ALA A 332 12.24 -16.49 17.03
N VAL A 333 11.48 -15.98 16.04
CA VAL A 333 10.44 -14.97 16.29
C VAL A 333 9.31 -15.51 17.16
N SER A 334 8.87 -16.75 16.92
CA SER A 334 7.83 -17.40 17.74
C SER A 334 8.28 -17.62 19.18
N GLN A 335 9.52 -18.08 19.37
CA GLN A 335 10.11 -18.23 20.70
C GLN A 335 10.23 -16.88 21.41
N TRP A 336 10.71 -15.85 20.73
CA TRP A 336 10.82 -14.50 21.27
C TRP A 336 9.44 -13.94 21.71
N LEU A 337 8.40 -14.12 20.89
CA LEU A 337 7.02 -13.73 21.24
C LEU A 337 6.51 -14.50 22.47
N ALA A 338 6.82 -15.81 22.58
CA ALA A 338 6.45 -16.63 23.72
C ALA A 338 7.14 -16.18 25.01
N GLU A 339 8.42 -15.81 24.96
CA GLU A 339 9.17 -15.24 26.09
C GLU A 339 8.56 -13.89 26.53
N ARG A 340 8.18 -13.03 25.57
CA ARG A 340 7.52 -11.75 25.86
C ARG A 340 6.16 -11.94 26.52
N ARG A 341 5.40 -12.92 26.06
CA ARG A 341 4.08 -13.24 26.61
C ARG A 341 4.17 -13.99 27.95
N GLY A 342 5.19 -14.81 28.16
CA GLY A 342 5.28 -15.79 29.25
C GLY A 342 4.48 -17.08 29.01
N SER A 343 4.01 -17.30 27.77
CA SER A 343 3.32 -18.51 27.32
C SER A 343 3.37 -18.60 25.79
N GLN A 344 3.07 -19.78 25.22
CA GLN A 344 3.16 -20.00 23.77
C GLN A 344 2.31 -19.02 22.96
N VAL A 345 2.86 -18.53 21.84
CA VAL A 345 2.22 -17.66 20.85
C VAL A 345 2.19 -18.37 19.51
N SER A 346 1.01 -18.44 18.88
CA SER A 346 0.85 -19.01 17.54
C SER A 346 1.07 -17.94 16.48
N LEU A 347 2.18 -17.99 15.75
CA LEU A 347 2.47 -17.14 14.59
C LEU A 347 2.16 -17.91 13.30
N ARG A 348 1.19 -17.46 12.50
CA ARG A 348 0.77 -18.19 11.28
C ARG A 348 0.08 -17.32 10.23
N ILE A 349 -0.03 -17.87 9.03
CA ILE A 349 -0.81 -17.29 7.92
C ILE A 349 -2.22 -17.90 7.96
N PRO A 350 -3.30 -17.10 7.99
CA PRO A 350 -4.67 -17.63 7.96
C PRO A 350 -5.02 -18.15 6.57
N GLN A 351 -5.38 -19.46 6.48
CA GLN A 351 -5.62 -20.13 5.21
C GLN A 351 -7.10 -20.16 4.79
N ARG A 352 -8.03 -20.22 5.76
CA ARG A 352 -9.47 -20.41 5.53
C ARG A 352 -10.34 -19.88 6.67
N GLY A 353 -11.64 -19.68 6.38
CA GLY A 353 -12.66 -19.26 7.36
C GLY A 353 -12.52 -17.79 7.78
N ASP A 354 -13.25 -17.42 8.83
CA ASP A 354 -13.43 -16.04 9.31
C ASP A 354 -12.12 -15.26 9.52
N LYS A 355 -11.04 -15.96 9.92
CA LYS A 355 -9.72 -15.34 10.11
C LYS A 355 -9.08 -14.92 8.78
N LYS A 356 -9.30 -15.69 7.70
CA LYS A 356 -8.86 -15.32 6.34
C LYS A 356 -9.67 -14.14 5.81
N ASP A 357 -10.98 -14.14 6.02
CA ASP A 357 -11.87 -13.07 5.55
C ASP A 357 -11.57 -11.75 6.29
N LEU A 358 -11.29 -11.83 7.59
CA LEU A 358 -10.84 -10.68 8.37
C LEU A 358 -9.46 -10.20 7.89
N MET A 359 -8.51 -11.08 7.62
CA MET A 359 -7.21 -10.73 7.06
C MET A 359 -7.36 -9.99 5.71
N ALA A 360 -8.27 -10.44 4.83
CA ALA A 360 -8.57 -9.76 3.58
C ALA A 360 -9.11 -8.33 3.81
N THR A 361 -9.85 -8.12 4.90
CA THR A 361 -10.32 -6.79 5.29
C THR A 361 -9.17 -5.91 5.77
N VAL A 362 -8.27 -6.43 6.62
CA VAL A 362 -7.08 -5.69 7.08
C VAL A 362 -6.17 -5.35 5.90
N GLN A 363 -6.04 -6.29 4.94
CA GLN A 363 -5.25 -6.08 3.72
C GLN A 363 -5.80 -4.95 2.84
N ARG A 364 -7.13 -4.89 2.65
CA ARG A 364 -7.75 -3.76 1.94
C ARG A 364 -7.49 -2.42 2.63
N ASN A 365 -7.53 -2.40 3.97
CA ASN A 365 -7.21 -1.19 4.73
C ASN A 365 -5.74 -0.78 4.56
N ALA A 366 -4.81 -1.72 4.50
CA ALA A 366 -3.40 -1.43 4.21
C ALA A 366 -3.23 -0.84 2.80
N GLN A 367 -3.87 -1.43 1.79
CA GLN A 367 -3.86 -0.92 0.41
C GLN A 367 -4.45 0.49 0.31
N GLN A 368 -5.57 0.72 1.00
CA GLN A 368 -6.20 2.04 1.03
C GLN A 368 -5.32 3.07 1.74
N ALA A 369 -4.66 2.70 2.84
CA ALA A 369 -3.74 3.59 3.57
C ALA A 369 -2.55 3.98 2.70
N LEU A 370 -1.95 3.04 1.97
CA LEU A 370 -0.88 3.30 1.01
C LEU A 370 -1.34 4.26 -0.09
N GLY A 371 -2.51 4.00 -0.69
CA GLY A 371 -3.09 4.86 -1.73
C GLY A 371 -3.37 6.28 -1.26
N LEU A 372 -3.92 6.44 -0.05
CA LEU A 372 -4.17 7.76 0.55
C LEU A 372 -2.86 8.50 0.86
N HIS A 373 -1.84 7.79 1.36
CA HIS A 373 -0.52 8.39 1.61
C HIS A 373 0.09 8.93 0.31
N LYS A 374 0.13 8.13 -0.75
CA LYS A 374 0.61 8.54 -2.07
C LYS A 374 -0.16 9.74 -2.64
N THR A 375 -1.49 9.72 -2.51
CA THR A 375 -2.33 10.83 -2.98
C THR A 375 -2.02 12.12 -2.22
N LYS A 376 -1.86 12.04 -0.89
CA LYS A 376 -1.51 13.19 -0.06
C LYS A 376 -0.13 13.74 -0.42
N ARG A 377 0.88 12.87 -0.54
CA ARG A 377 2.24 13.24 -0.94
C ARG A 377 2.25 13.91 -2.32
N ALA A 378 1.48 13.37 -3.26
CA ALA A 378 1.34 13.90 -4.60
C ALA A 378 0.66 15.29 -4.67
N SER A 379 -0.22 15.61 -3.75
CA SER A 379 -0.96 16.88 -3.72
C SER A 379 -0.25 18.00 -2.95
N ASP A 380 0.79 17.70 -2.20
CA ASP A 380 1.54 18.68 -1.44
C ASP A 380 2.48 19.50 -2.35
N LEU A 381 2.31 20.83 -2.36
CA LEU A 381 3.06 21.73 -3.24
C LEU A 381 4.56 21.72 -2.93
N THR A 382 4.91 21.77 -1.65
CA THR A 382 6.32 21.79 -1.19
C THR A 382 7.03 20.50 -1.58
N THR A 383 6.36 19.37 -1.38
CA THR A 383 6.87 18.05 -1.79
C THR A 383 7.09 17.96 -3.29
N ARG A 384 6.17 18.52 -4.11
CA ARG A 384 6.31 18.55 -5.58
C ARG A 384 7.45 19.42 -6.07
N SER A 385 7.57 20.65 -5.52
CA SER A 385 8.69 21.56 -5.89
C SER A 385 10.02 20.89 -5.56
N ARG A 386 10.14 20.32 -4.35
CA ARG A 386 11.34 19.59 -3.95
C ARG A 386 11.62 18.40 -4.86
N ALA A 387 10.59 17.63 -5.28
CA ALA A 387 10.78 16.52 -6.21
C ALA A 387 11.36 16.95 -7.56
N LEU A 388 10.88 18.06 -8.10
CA LEU A 388 11.38 18.60 -9.37
C LEU A 388 12.82 19.15 -9.23
N GLU A 389 13.15 19.79 -8.10
CA GLU A 389 14.50 20.23 -7.78
C GLU A 389 15.48 19.06 -7.62
N GLU A 390 15.09 18.01 -6.89
CA GLU A 390 15.90 16.79 -6.72
C GLU A 390 16.15 16.07 -8.05
N ILE A 391 15.17 16.07 -8.97
CA ILE A 391 15.36 15.53 -10.34
C ILE A 391 16.36 16.39 -11.10
N ALA A 392 16.23 17.72 -11.06
CA ALA A 392 17.16 18.62 -11.73
C ALA A 392 18.60 18.42 -11.24
N GLU A 393 18.80 18.37 -9.93
CA GLU A 393 20.11 18.15 -9.31
C GLU A 393 20.70 16.78 -9.70
N ALA A 394 19.88 15.71 -9.64
CA ALA A 394 20.32 14.35 -9.94
C ALA A 394 20.71 14.15 -11.41
N LEU A 395 20.00 14.82 -12.32
CA LEU A 395 20.23 14.70 -13.78
C LEU A 395 21.13 15.82 -14.33
N GLY A 396 21.62 16.73 -13.47
CA GLY A 396 22.46 17.87 -13.88
C GLY A 396 21.74 18.88 -14.78
N LEU A 397 20.44 19.09 -14.58
CA LEU A 397 19.66 20.05 -15.35
C LEU A 397 19.82 21.47 -14.79
N ASP A 398 19.89 22.48 -15.64
CA ASP A 398 19.99 23.88 -15.22
C ASP A 398 18.74 24.40 -14.50
N THR A 399 17.57 23.82 -14.80
CA THR A 399 16.29 24.21 -14.20
C THR A 399 15.43 22.98 -13.89
N ALA A 400 14.53 23.13 -12.93
CA ALA A 400 13.58 22.08 -12.58
C ALA A 400 12.65 21.75 -13.77
N PRO A 401 12.48 20.46 -14.14
CA PRO A 401 11.70 20.05 -15.31
C PRO A 401 10.20 20.13 -14.99
N LEU A 402 9.59 21.30 -15.19
CA LEU A 402 8.17 21.52 -14.91
C LEU A 402 7.24 20.68 -15.78
N ARG A 403 7.66 20.38 -17.03
CA ARG A 403 6.91 19.50 -17.93
C ARG A 403 7.74 18.26 -18.25
N ILE A 404 7.17 17.11 -17.90
CA ILE A 404 7.76 15.78 -18.10
C ILE A 404 6.82 14.96 -18.99
N GLU A 405 7.37 14.37 -20.05
CA GLU A 405 6.68 13.38 -20.89
C GLU A 405 7.28 12.00 -20.65
N CYS A 406 6.45 10.99 -20.36
CA CYS A 406 6.93 9.62 -20.19
C CYS A 406 6.34 8.69 -21.24
N TYR A 407 7.18 7.79 -21.75
CA TYR A 407 6.87 6.85 -22.82
C TYR A 407 7.05 5.41 -22.36
N ASP A 408 6.04 4.58 -22.62
CA ASP A 408 6.04 3.13 -22.36
C ASP A 408 5.65 2.39 -23.65
N ILE A 409 6.41 1.35 -24.00
CA ILE A 409 6.13 0.47 -25.13
C ILE A 409 5.43 -0.79 -24.64
N SER A 410 4.26 -1.07 -25.18
CA SER A 410 3.45 -2.20 -24.79
C SER A 410 3.11 -3.10 -25.98
N HIS A 411 3.36 -4.41 -25.82
CA HIS A 411 3.04 -5.43 -26.82
C HIS A 411 1.63 -6.01 -26.56
N LEU A 412 0.80 -5.97 -27.60
CA LEU A 412 -0.47 -6.71 -27.61
C LEU A 412 -0.20 -8.10 -28.22
N GLN A 413 -0.76 -9.14 -27.63
CA GLN A 413 -0.70 -10.49 -28.20
C GLN A 413 -1.15 -10.48 -29.67
N GLY A 414 -0.22 -10.71 -30.60
CA GLY A 414 -0.34 -10.48 -32.04
C GLY A 414 0.46 -9.24 -32.45
N ASP A 415 0.50 -8.88 -33.70
CA ASP A 415 1.43 -7.95 -34.36
C ASP A 415 1.29 -6.45 -34.02
N ASP A 416 0.46 -6.08 -33.05
CA ASP A 416 0.19 -4.68 -32.70
C ASP A 416 1.08 -4.19 -31.53
N VAL A 417 2.09 -3.38 -31.83
CA VAL A 417 2.89 -2.65 -30.84
C VAL A 417 2.32 -1.25 -30.67
N VAL A 418 2.06 -0.85 -29.41
CA VAL A 418 1.50 0.47 -29.10
C VAL A 418 2.38 1.15 -28.04
N ALA A 419 2.77 2.39 -28.31
CA ALA A 419 3.41 3.24 -27.34
C ALA A 419 2.38 4.13 -26.64
N SER A 420 2.52 4.32 -25.35
CA SER A 420 1.76 5.27 -24.55
C SER A 420 2.64 6.45 -24.17
N MET A 421 2.06 7.65 -24.18
CA MET A 421 2.68 8.88 -23.72
C MET A 421 1.81 9.48 -22.64
N VAL A 422 2.37 9.75 -21.48
CA VAL A 422 1.74 10.53 -20.42
C VAL A 422 2.48 11.83 -20.18
N VAL A 423 1.78 12.83 -19.70
CA VAL A 423 2.30 14.17 -19.46
C VAL A 423 2.08 14.57 -18.02
N PHE A 424 3.14 15.09 -17.39
CA PHE A 424 3.09 15.72 -16.08
C PHE A 424 3.50 17.16 -16.20
N GLU A 425 2.75 18.05 -15.56
CA GLU A 425 3.09 19.48 -15.41
C GLU A 425 3.09 19.82 -13.93
N ASP A 426 4.15 20.48 -13.50
CA ASP A 426 4.33 20.86 -12.09
C ASP A 426 4.12 19.66 -11.14
N GLY A 427 4.65 18.48 -11.52
CA GLY A 427 4.52 17.24 -10.79
C GLY A 427 3.11 16.62 -10.77
N LEU A 428 2.15 17.12 -11.55
CA LEU A 428 0.78 16.63 -11.63
C LEU A 428 0.46 16.05 -13.02
N ALA A 429 -0.29 14.96 -13.04
CA ALA A 429 -0.71 14.29 -14.27
C ALA A 429 -1.71 15.13 -15.09
N ARG A 430 -1.39 15.43 -16.35
CA ARG A 430 -2.23 16.13 -17.32
C ARG A 430 -2.90 15.15 -18.27
N LYS A 431 -3.94 14.47 -17.79
CA LYS A 431 -4.62 13.38 -18.51
C LYS A 431 -5.21 13.79 -19.88
N SER A 432 -5.55 15.06 -20.09
CA SER A 432 -6.04 15.59 -21.36
C SER A 432 -4.97 15.56 -22.48
N GLU A 433 -3.69 15.44 -22.09
CA GLU A 433 -2.57 15.45 -23.01
C GLU A 433 -1.95 14.06 -23.24
N TYR A 434 -2.53 13.02 -22.67
CA TYR A 434 -2.09 11.64 -22.90
C TYR A 434 -2.36 11.20 -24.33
N ARG A 435 -1.41 10.49 -24.94
CA ARG A 435 -1.51 10.01 -26.32
C ARG A 435 -1.07 8.56 -26.44
N ARG A 436 -1.56 7.92 -27.50
CA ARG A 436 -1.16 6.58 -27.91
C ARG A 436 -0.66 6.64 -29.34
N PHE A 437 0.40 5.91 -29.60
CA PHE A 437 1.02 5.82 -30.92
C PHE A 437 1.04 4.36 -31.34
N GLN A 438 0.43 4.05 -32.47
CA GLN A 438 0.57 2.74 -33.10
C GLN A 438 1.90 2.71 -33.84
N ILE A 439 2.71 1.69 -33.62
CA ILE A 439 3.95 1.46 -34.34
C ILE A 439 3.62 0.94 -35.73
N LYS A 440 4.18 1.53 -36.78
CA LYS A 440 3.88 1.20 -38.18
C LYS A 440 5.15 0.90 -39.00
N GLY A 441 6.33 1.25 -38.52
CA GLY A 441 7.58 1.25 -39.28
C GLY A 441 8.19 -0.13 -39.50
N PHE A 442 7.75 -1.16 -38.77
CA PHE A 442 8.30 -2.52 -38.90
C PHE A 442 7.39 -3.56 -38.26
N GLU A 443 7.54 -4.82 -38.66
CA GLU A 443 6.89 -5.97 -38.04
C GLU A 443 7.85 -6.61 -37.04
N GLY A 444 7.38 -6.92 -35.82
CA GLY A 444 8.15 -7.58 -34.77
C GLY A 444 8.16 -6.82 -33.43
N GLN A 445 8.78 -7.44 -32.43
CA GLN A 445 8.88 -6.91 -31.06
C GLN A 445 10.27 -6.31 -30.84
N ASP A 446 10.43 -5.04 -31.15
CA ASP A 446 11.67 -4.30 -30.94
C ASP A 446 11.36 -2.96 -30.23
N ASP A 447 11.54 -2.96 -28.91
CA ASP A 447 11.26 -1.79 -28.06
C ASP A 447 12.15 -0.60 -28.40
N VAL A 448 13.40 -0.86 -28.77
CA VAL A 448 14.40 0.17 -29.11
C VAL A 448 13.98 0.93 -30.37
N ARG A 449 13.61 0.17 -31.41
CA ARG A 449 13.11 0.79 -32.67
C ARG A 449 11.77 1.46 -32.49
N SER A 450 10.89 0.86 -31.69
CA SER A 450 9.57 1.43 -31.34
C SER A 450 9.73 2.77 -30.63
N MET A 451 10.64 2.86 -29.68
CA MET A 451 10.94 4.09 -28.95
C MET A 451 11.46 5.18 -29.89
N HIS A 452 12.42 4.86 -30.74
CA HIS A 452 12.95 5.79 -31.74
C HIS A 452 11.84 6.32 -32.67
N GLU A 453 10.97 5.45 -33.18
CA GLU A 453 9.86 5.84 -34.07
C GLU A 453 8.90 6.82 -33.36
N VAL A 454 8.49 6.50 -32.12
CA VAL A 454 7.52 7.31 -31.38
C VAL A 454 8.07 8.69 -31.06
N ILE A 455 9.28 8.75 -30.51
CA ILE A 455 9.95 10.01 -30.20
C ILE A 455 10.13 10.86 -31.49
N GLY A 456 10.61 10.23 -32.55
CA GLY A 456 10.77 10.91 -33.84
C GLY A 456 9.44 11.49 -34.39
N ARG A 457 8.34 10.73 -34.33
CA ARG A 457 6.99 11.18 -34.73
C ARG A 457 6.47 12.33 -33.88
N ARG A 458 6.65 12.22 -32.56
CA ARG A 458 6.19 13.24 -31.59
C ARG A 458 6.91 14.58 -31.83
N PHE A 459 8.23 14.55 -31.96
CA PHE A 459 9.03 15.76 -32.06
C PHE A 459 9.10 16.34 -33.48
N LYS A 460 8.94 15.55 -34.56
CA LYS A 460 8.65 16.05 -35.89
C LYS A 460 7.40 16.94 -35.92
N ARG A 461 6.34 16.50 -35.23
CA ARG A 461 5.11 17.29 -35.12
C ARG A 461 5.32 18.56 -34.29
N TYR A 462 6.13 18.52 -33.26
CA TYR A 462 6.52 19.69 -32.49
C TYR A 462 7.24 20.75 -33.37
N LEU A 463 8.24 20.33 -34.15
CA LEU A 463 8.97 21.23 -35.06
C LEU A 463 8.05 21.84 -36.12
N GLN A 464 7.16 21.05 -36.72
CA GLN A 464 6.17 21.55 -37.68
C GLN A 464 5.24 22.60 -37.07
N GLU A 465 4.85 22.44 -35.83
CA GLU A 465 4.00 23.39 -35.12
C GLU A 465 4.80 24.65 -34.73
N LYS A 466 6.07 24.51 -34.35
CA LYS A 466 7.01 25.63 -34.08
C LYS A 466 7.25 26.50 -35.33
N GLU A 467 7.47 25.85 -36.48
CA GLU A 467 7.61 26.58 -37.79
C GLU A 467 6.33 27.32 -38.19
N ARG A 468 5.16 26.75 -37.87
CA ARG A 468 3.86 27.35 -38.23
C ARG A 468 3.49 28.54 -37.35
N THR A 469 3.88 28.55 -36.07
CA THR A 469 3.50 29.58 -35.10
C THR A 469 4.48 30.74 -34.97
N GLY A 470 5.72 30.63 -35.47
CA GLY A 470 6.71 31.72 -35.70
C GLY A 470 7.12 32.62 -34.53
N GLU A 471 6.56 32.50 -33.32
CA GLU A 471 6.61 33.57 -32.31
C GLU A 471 6.94 33.14 -30.87
N TRP A 472 7.66 32.04 -30.65
CA TRP A 472 7.86 31.54 -29.26
C TRP A 472 9.14 32.00 -28.56
N GLU A 473 10.00 32.77 -29.21
CA GLU A 473 11.28 33.20 -28.61
C GLU A 473 11.21 34.53 -27.81
N GLU A 474 10.12 35.31 -27.87
CA GLU A 474 10.11 36.66 -27.26
C GLU A 474 9.18 36.86 -26.05
N GLN A 475 8.32 35.92 -25.66
CA GLN A 475 7.31 36.17 -24.60
C GLN A 475 7.63 35.60 -23.20
N THR A 476 8.84 35.13 -22.94
CA THR A 476 9.25 34.72 -21.58
C THR A 476 10.02 35.78 -20.80
N ARG A 477 10.19 37.00 -21.37
CA ARG A 477 10.74 38.14 -20.63
C ARG A 477 9.69 39.23 -20.51
N ASP A 478 9.37 39.58 -19.26
CA ASP A 478 8.61 40.73 -18.81
C ASP A 478 7.07 40.69 -18.91
N THR A 479 6.43 40.09 -17.93
CA THR A 479 5.18 40.63 -17.38
C THR A 479 5.15 40.50 -15.85
N PRO A 480 4.97 41.61 -15.10
CA PRO A 480 4.82 41.53 -13.64
C PRO A 480 3.44 40.95 -13.29
N ALA A 481 3.45 40.09 -12.29
CA ALA A 481 2.25 39.54 -11.68
C ALA A 481 1.48 40.63 -10.91
N ASP A 482 0.39 41.16 -11.50
CA ASP A 482 -0.63 41.88 -10.74
C ASP A 482 -2.00 41.69 -11.41
N GLY A 483 -2.86 40.90 -10.73
CA GLY A 483 -4.26 40.73 -11.07
C GLY A 483 -4.93 39.66 -10.24
N PRO A 484 -6.09 39.90 -9.58
CA PRO A 484 -6.64 39.04 -8.54
C PRO A 484 -7.26 37.75 -9.08
N ALA A 485 -7.00 36.67 -8.37
CA ALA A 485 -7.53 35.32 -8.61
C ALA A 485 -9.07 35.31 -8.56
N ALA A 486 -9.69 34.89 -9.64
CA ALA A 486 -11.11 34.57 -9.67
C ALA A 486 -11.35 33.17 -9.08
N THR A 487 -11.93 33.14 -7.90
CA THR A 487 -12.45 31.95 -7.24
C THR A 487 -13.84 31.61 -7.80
N GLY A 488 -13.92 30.54 -8.60
CA GLY A 488 -15.18 29.91 -9.00
C GLY A 488 -15.11 28.38 -8.86
N PRO A 489 -16.18 27.72 -8.36
CA PRO A 489 -16.14 26.29 -8.13
C PRO A 489 -16.16 25.49 -9.44
N ALA A 490 -15.38 24.40 -9.46
CA ALA A 490 -15.33 23.47 -10.60
C ALA A 490 -16.64 22.70 -10.77
N PRO A 491 -17.13 22.47 -12.00
CA PRO A 491 -18.33 21.69 -12.24
C PRO A 491 -18.05 20.18 -12.05
N THR A 492 -18.82 19.54 -11.16
CA THR A 492 -18.91 18.10 -11.01
C THR A 492 -19.86 17.54 -12.07
N GLY A 493 -19.30 16.90 -13.11
CA GLY A 493 -20.04 16.13 -14.09
C GLY A 493 -19.28 14.86 -14.47
N PRO A 494 -19.96 13.75 -14.85
CA PRO A 494 -19.29 12.49 -15.15
C PRO A 494 -18.42 12.60 -16.42
N VAL A 495 -17.19 12.08 -16.32
CA VAL A 495 -16.20 12.08 -17.39
C VAL A 495 -16.64 11.13 -18.51
N PRO A 496 -16.78 11.59 -19.77
CA PRO A 496 -17.04 10.68 -20.90
C PRO A 496 -15.82 9.81 -21.20
N ALA A 497 -16.08 8.55 -21.45
CA ALA A 497 -15.09 7.55 -21.82
C ALA A 497 -14.53 7.81 -23.23
N VAL A 498 -13.21 7.62 -23.37
CA VAL A 498 -12.48 7.36 -24.61
C VAL A 498 -12.50 8.48 -25.65
N GLY A 499 -11.48 9.31 -25.65
CA GLY A 499 -11.19 10.20 -26.78
C GLY A 499 -10.58 9.45 -27.99
N PRO A 500 -10.77 9.96 -29.22
CA PRO A 500 -10.31 9.31 -30.44
C PRO A 500 -8.78 9.30 -30.55
N THR A 501 -8.24 8.32 -31.29
CA THR A 501 -6.83 8.25 -31.67
C THR A 501 -6.46 9.47 -32.51
N ALA A 502 -5.21 9.91 -32.45
CA ALA A 502 -4.72 11.13 -33.11
C ALA A 502 -4.89 11.17 -34.66
N GLU A 503 -5.33 10.06 -35.28
CA GLU A 503 -5.55 9.95 -36.72
C GLU A 503 -7.01 10.26 -37.16
N ASP A 504 -8.00 10.26 -36.21
CA ASP A 504 -9.43 10.42 -36.55
C ASP A 504 -9.98 11.84 -36.31
N ALA A 505 -9.14 12.78 -35.97
CA ALA A 505 -9.56 14.17 -35.79
C ALA A 505 -9.51 14.94 -37.13
N GLU A 506 -10.68 15.16 -37.72
CA GLU A 506 -10.82 16.16 -38.80
C GLU A 506 -10.30 17.54 -38.33
N PRO A 507 -9.63 18.32 -39.19
CA PRO A 507 -9.10 19.62 -38.85
C PRO A 507 -10.24 20.57 -38.46
N ARG A 508 -10.37 20.86 -37.16
CA ARG A 508 -11.21 21.97 -36.68
C ARG A 508 -10.56 23.31 -37.07
N GLU A 509 -11.37 24.26 -37.48
CA GLU A 509 -10.95 25.61 -37.84
C GLU A 509 -10.00 26.21 -36.79
N ASP A 510 -8.93 26.80 -37.28
CA ASP A 510 -7.80 27.33 -36.52
C ASP A 510 -8.22 28.59 -35.75
N ASP A 511 -8.39 28.50 -34.44
CA ASP A 511 -8.69 29.63 -33.54
C ASP A 511 -7.43 30.42 -33.12
N GLY A 512 -6.29 30.18 -33.76
CA GLY A 512 -5.02 30.88 -33.52
C GLY A 512 -4.35 30.53 -32.17
N ARG A 513 -4.91 29.64 -31.40
CA ARG A 513 -4.31 29.18 -30.11
C ARG A 513 -3.38 28.01 -30.37
N PRO A 514 -2.16 28.03 -29.78
CA PRO A 514 -1.26 26.88 -29.92
C PRO A 514 -1.95 25.63 -29.31
N LYS A 515 -1.93 24.55 -30.09
CA LYS A 515 -2.45 23.29 -29.61
C LYS A 515 -1.60 22.85 -28.40
N ARG A 516 -2.21 22.54 -27.26
CA ARG A 516 -1.51 22.16 -26.01
C ARG A 516 -0.46 21.08 -26.20
N PHE A 517 -0.58 20.27 -27.25
CA PHE A 517 0.36 19.23 -27.65
C PHE A 517 1.67 19.75 -28.28
N ALA A 518 1.74 21.01 -28.65
CA ALA A 518 2.91 21.62 -29.26
C ALA A 518 4.00 22.06 -28.26
N TYR A 519 3.66 22.11 -26.95
CA TYR A 519 4.64 22.48 -25.91
C TYR A 519 5.71 21.42 -25.76
N PRO A 520 7.03 21.76 -25.80
CA PRO A 520 8.10 20.82 -25.54
C PRO A 520 8.17 20.48 -24.07
N PRO A 521 8.52 19.23 -23.70
CA PRO A 521 8.90 18.90 -22.32
C PRO A 521 10.33 19.38 -22.05
N GLN A 522 10.65 19.64 -20.77
CA GLN A 522 12.04 19.79 -20.34
C GLN A 522 12.71 18.43 -20.10
N LEU A 523 11.92 17.40 -19.81
CA LEU A 523 12.42 16.06 -19.57
C LEU A 523 11.54 15.01 -20.25
N VAL A 524 12.18 14.14 -21.01
CA VAL A 524 11.61 12.91 -21.57
C VAL A 524 12.06 11.74 -20.69
N VAL A 525 11.10 10.99 -20.17
CA VAL A 525 11.32 9.76 -19.40
C VAL A 525 10.93 8.57 -20.24
N VAL A 526 11.75 7.54 -20.26
CA VAL A 526 11.53 6.30 -21.01
C VAL A 526 11.39 5.14 -20.01
N ASP A 527 10.31 4.35 -20.13
CA ASP A 527 10.20 3.10 -19.36
C ASP A 527 11.15 2.06 -20.00
N GLY A 528 12.37 2.01 -19.49
CA GLY A 528 13.43 1.15 -20.02
C GLY A 528 14.81 1.53 -19.56
N GLY A 529 15.79 0.70 -19.91
CA GLY A 529 17.20 0.92 -19.61
C GLY A 529 17.94 1.71 -20.69
N GLN A 530 19.27 1.69 -20.61
CA GLN A 530 20.17 2.43 -21.50
C GLN A 530 19.90 2.26 -23.00
N PRO A 531 19.55 1.08 -23.57
CA PRO A 531 19.27 0.95 -25.00
C PRO A 531 18.07 1.79 -25.49
N GLN A 532 17.01 1.85 -24.69
CA GLN A 532 15.80 2.65 -24.99
C GLN A 532 16.09 4.16 -24.86
N VAL A 533 16.86 4.53 -23.84
CA VAL A 533 17.32 5.92 -23.64
C VAL A 533 18.17 6.41 -24.82
N ALA A 534 19.15 5.60 -25.23
CA ALA A 534 19.99 5.91 -26.38
C ALA A 534 19.19 6.00 -27.70
N ALA A 535 18.13 5.21 -27.85
CA ALA A 535 17.23 5.31 -29.01
C ALA A 535 16.41 6.59 -28.99
N ALA A 536 15.90 7.01 -27.82
CA ALA A 536 15.17 8.27 -27.65
C ALA A 536 16.09 9.47 -27.92
N ARG A 537 17.32 9.48 -27.41
CA ARG A 537 18.30 10.54 -27.65
C ARG A 537 18.63 10.64 -29.12
N ARG A 538 18.95 9.54 -29.79
CA ARG A 538 19.23 9.54 -31.24
C ARG A 538 18.08 10.10 -32.07
N ALA A 539 16.83 9.79 -31.70
CA ALA A 539 15.66 10.32 -32.40
C ALA A 539 15.54 11.85 -32.27
N LEU A 540 15.96 12.44 -31.15
CA LEU A 540 16.01 13.88 -30.92
C LEU A 540 17.20 14.50 -31.67
N ASP A 541 18.37 13.89 -31.65
CA ASP A 541 19.58 14.33 -32.34
C ASP A 541 19.37 14.40 -33.87
N GLU A 542 18.71 13.40 -34.46
CA GLU A 542 18.32 13.37 -35.86
C GLU A 542 17.40 14.54 -36.27
N LEU A 543 16.70 15.12 -35.30
CA LEU A 543 15.81 16.27 -35.47
C LEU A 543 16.48 17.62 -35.10
N GLY A 544 17.75 17.57 -34.63
CA GLY A 544 18.47 18.76 -34.18
C GLY A 544 17.93 19.35 -32.87
N ILE A 545 17.37 18.50 -31.99
CA ILE A 545 16.82 18.91 -30.68
C ILE A 545 17.81 18.49 -29.61
N ASP A 546 18.50 19.42 -28.99
CA ASP A 546 19.52 19.26 -27.97
C ASP A 546 19.11 19.84 -26.59
N ASP A 547 18.08 20.67 -26.56
CA ASP A 547 17.56 21.36 -25.37
C ASP A 547 16.61 20.52 -24.49
N ILE A 548 16.34 19.27 -24.86
CA ILE A 548 15.45 18.36 -24.12
C ILE A 548 16.27 17.25 -23.46
N ALA A 549 16.20 17.18 -22.14
CA ALA A 549 16.83 16.11 -21.39
C ALA A 549 16.09 14.78 -21.57
N VAL A 550 16.84 13.67 -21.55
CA VAL A 550 16.30 12.31 -21.68
C VAL A 550 16.84 11.45 -20.54
N CYS A 551 15.98 10.70 -19.88
CA CYS A 551 16.40 9.67 -18.94
C CYS A 551 15.52 8.42 -19.06
N GLY A 552 16.02 7.29 -18.57
CA GLY A 552 15.30 6.03 -18.49
C GLY A 552 15.15 5.52 -17.08
N LEU A 553 14.03 4.89 -16.81
CA LEU A 553 13.78 4.17 -15.57
C LEU A 553 13.70 2.67 -15.88
N ALA A 554 14.70 1.93 -15.44
CA ALA A 554 14.71 0.47 -15.58
C ALA A 554 13.89 -0.22 -14.48
N LYS A 555 13.83 -1.57 -14.50
CA LYS A 555 13.14 -2.37 -13.46
C LYS A 555 13.62 -2.07 -12.04
N ARG A 556 14.89 -1.69 -11.88
CA ARG A 556 15.44 -1.21 -10.61
C ARG A 556 15.23 0.30 -10.55
N LEU A 557 14.25 0.74 -9.81
CA LEU A 557 13.79 2.15 -9.77
C LEU A 557 14.84 3.17 -9.34
N GLU A 558 15.81 2.77 -8.54
CA GLU A 558 16.87 3.67 -8.09
C GLU A 558 17.87 4.02 -9.19
N GLU A 559 17.86 3.25 -10.30
CA GLU A 559 18.76 3.39 -11.42
C GLU A 559 18.10 4.22 -12.51
N VAL A 560 18.51 5.48 -12.62
CA VAL A 560 18.11 6.39 -13.67
C VAL A 560 19.21 6.42 -14.72
N TRP A 561 18.90 5.96 -15.92
CA TRP A 561 19.85 5.89 -17.04
C TRP A 561 19.87 7.19 -17.82
N LEU A 562 21.07 7.70 -18.09
CA LEU A 562 21.32 8.84 -18.99
C LEU A 562 21.84 8.36 -20.35
N PRO A 563 21.68 9.18 -21.43
CA PRO A 563 22.05 8.74 -22.77
C PRO A 563 23.54 8.42 -22.95
N ASP A 564 24.40 9.19 -22.30
CA ASP A 564 25.84 9.20 -22.53
C ASP A 564 26.65 8.57 -21.37
N ASP A 565 25.96 8.03 -20.36
CA ASP A 565 26.59 7.45 -19.19
C ASP A 565 26.53 5.91 -19.23
N ASP A 566 27.66 5.27 -18.98
CA ASP A 566 27.76 3.81 -18.87
C ASP A 566 27.20 3.30 -17.51
N ASP A 567 27.15 4.14 -16.50
CA ASP A 567 26.63 3.86 -15.18
C ASP A 567 25.35 4.65 -14.87
N PRO A 568 24.33 4.06 -14.23
CA PRO A 568 23.10 4.77 -13.89
C PRO A 568 23.31 5.76 -12.74
N VAL A 569 22.62 6.87 -12.77
CA VAL A 569 22.46 7.77 -11.63
C VAL A 569 21.58 7.09 -10.60
N VAL A 570 22.05 6.94 -9.36
CA VAL A 570 21.31 6.29 -8.27
C VAL A 570 20.70 7.35 -7.34
N LEU A 571 19.36 7.46 -7.36
CA LEU A 571 18.65 8.31 -6.42
C LEU A 571 18.38 7.58 -5.09
N PRO A 572 18.43 8.27 -3.95
CA PRO A 572 18.02 7.69 -2.68
C PRO A 572 16.55 7.25 -2.71
N ARG A 573 16.23 6.09 -2.12
CA ARG A 573 14.83 5.59 -2.04
C ARG A 573 13.87 6.52 -1.31
N SER A 574 14.37 7.38 -0.45
CA SER A 574 13.60 8.41 0.26
C SER A 574 13.51 9.74 -0.48
N SER A 575 14.06 9.84 -1.72
CA SER A 575 14.03 11.04 -2.53
C SER A 575 12.61 11.31 -3.07
N GLU A 576 12.14 12.55 -2.95
CA GLU A 576 10.87 12.97 -3.54
C GLU A 576 10.94 12.94 -5.07
N GLY A 577 12.12 13.22 -5.65
CA GLY A 577 12.39 13.10 -7.08
C GLY A 577 12.18 11.67 -7.59
N LEU A 578 12.70 10.67 -6.88
CA LEU A 578 12.48 9.27 -7.22
C LEU A 578 11.00 8.87 -7.15
N TYR A 579 10.27 9.32 -6.12
CA TYR A 579 8.84 9.09 -6.01
C TYR A 579 8.05 9.73 -7.16
N LEU A 580 8.44 10.92 -7.62
CA LEU A 580 7.81 11.56 -8.77
C LEU A 580 8.08 10.77 -10.06
N LEU A 581 9.32 10.36 -10.31
CA LEU A 581 9.69 9.54 -11.48
C LEU A 581 8.95 8.19 -11.48
N GLN A 582 8.84 7.52 -10.32
CA GLN A 582 8.02 6.31 -10.19
C GLN A 582 6.57 6.56 -10.59
N ARG A 583 5.96 7.62 -10.06
CA ARG A 583 4.57 7.97 -10.39
C ARG A 583 4.36 8.23 -11.88
N VAL A 584 5.32 8.90 -12.51
CA VAL A 584 5.30 9.19 -13.95
C VAL A 584 5.34 7.88 -14.74
N ARG A 585 6.25 6.96 -14.40
CA ARG A 585 6.35 5.63 -15.01
C ARG A 585 5.09 4.79 -14.78
N ASP A 586 4.63 4.68 -13.54
CA ASP A 586 3.47 3.87 -13.18
C ASP A 586 2.20 4.37 -13.90
N GLU A 587 2.08 5.67 -14.11
CA GLU A 587 0.97 6.25 -14.84
C GLU A 587 1.05 5.93 -16.35
N ALA A 588 2.24 5.93 -16.95
CA ALA A 588 2.46 5.52 -18.35
C ALA A 588 2.07 4.04 -18.52
N HIS A 589 2.56 3.18 -17.65
CA HIS A 589 2.24 1.76 -17.65
C HIS A 589 0.74 1.49 -17.42
N ARG A 590 0.11 2.18 -16.45
CA ARG A 590 -1.34 2.10 -16.20
C ARG A 590 -2.15 2.50 -17.43
N PHE A 591 -1.74 3.57 -18.12
CA PHE A 591 -2.41 4.06 -19.33
C PHE A 591 -2.30 3.07 -20.49
N ALA A 592 -1.14 2.42 -20.64
CA ALA A 592 -0.90 1.37 -21.62
C ALA A 592 -1.79 0.13 -21.36
N ILE A 593 -1.79 -0.41 -20.12
CA ILE A 593 -2.60 -1.58 -19.74
C ILE A 593 -4.10 -1.33 -19.94
N THR A 594 -4.58 -0.13 -19.62
CA THR A 594 -6.00 0.21 -19.77
C THR A 594 -6.46 0.06 -21.21
N TYR A 595 -5.62 0.44 -22.16
CA TYR A 595 -5.91 0.26 -23.59
C TYR A 595 -5.88 -1.19 -24.02
N GLN A 596 -4.90 -1.97 -23.57
CA GLN A 596 -4.83 -3.41 -23.84
C GLN A 596 -6.12 -4.11 -23.40
N ARG A 597 -6.59 -3.82 -22.18
CA ARG A 597 -7.84 -4.38 -21.65
C ARG A 597 -9.05 -3.96 -22.49
N ALA A 598 -9.14 -2.69 -22.89
CA ALA A 598 -10.24 -2.19 -23.73
C ALA A 598 -10.23 -2.84 -25.13
N LYS A 599 -9.07 -2.96 -25.78
CA LYS A 599 -8.91 -3.59 -27.08
C LYS A 599 -9.21 -5.10 -27.02
N ARG A 600 -8.74 -5.78 -25.95
CA ARG A 600 -9.07 -7.19 -25.70
C ARG A 600 -10.57 -7.38 -25.48
N ALA A 601 -11.22 -6.54 -24.69
CA ALA A 601 -12.66 -6.58 -24.49
C ALA A 601 -13.44 -6.32 -25.79
N LYS A 602 -12.93 -5.45 -26.69
CA LYS A 602 -13.51 -5.20 -28.01
C LYS A 602 -13.33 -6.43 -28.93
N ARG A 603 -12.14 -7.05 -28.94
CA ARG A 603 -11.89 -8.30 -29.69
C ARG A 603 -12.77 -9.46 -29.20
N ILE A 604 -12.98 -9.59 -27.89
CA ILE A 604 -13.89 -10.61 -27.32
C ILE A 604 -15.36 -10.34 -27.71
N ARG A 605 -15.73 -9.07 -27.91
CA ARG A 605 -17.08 -8.67 -28.35
C ARG A 605 -17.28 -8.77 -29.86
N THR A 606 -16.22 -8.66 -30.65
CA THR A 606 -16.29 -8.85 -32.12
C THR A 606 -16.35 -10.36 -32.39
N SER A 607 -17.52 -10.86 -32.57
CA SER A 607 -17.76 -12.26 -32.94
C SER A 607 -17.44 -12.45 -34.45
N PRO A 608 -16.92 -13.61 -34.86
CA PRO A 608 -16.82 -13.96 -36.29
C PRO A 608 -18.15 -13.82 -37.05
N LEU A 609 -19.25 -13.70 -36.32
CA LEU A 609 -20.59 -13.47 -36.86
C LEU A 609 -20.83 -11.99 -37.22
N ASP A 610 -19.98 -11.05 -36.84
CA ASP A 610 -20.15 -9.63 -37.14
C ASP A 610 -19.86 -9.31 -38.61
N ASP A 611 -18.98 -10.09 -39.22
CA ASP A 611 -18.56 -9.95 -40.63
C ASP A 611 -19.48 -10.66 -41.59
N VAL A 612 -20.53 -11.34 -41.11
CA VAL A 612 -21.47 -12.09 -41.96
C VAL A 612 -22.49 -11.14 -42.58
N SER A 613 -22.38 -10.92 -43.88
CA SER A 613 -23.32 -10.07 -44.63
C SER A 613 -24.77 -10.58 -44.49
N GLY A 614 -25.68 -9.73 -44.02
CA GLY A 614 -27.08 -10.03 -43.81
C GLY A 614 -27.45 -10.64 -42.46
N LEU A 615 -26.48 -10.77 -41.52
CA LEU A 615 -26.73 -11.24 -40.15
C LEU A 615 -26.82 -10.04 -39.20
N GLY A 616 -28.00 -9.40 -39.12
CA GLY A 616 -28.25 -8.33 -38.16
C GLY A 616 -28.23 -8.80 -36.70
N GLU A 617 -28.05 -7.86 -35.76
CA GLU A 617 -27.87 -8.12 -34.32
C GLU A 617 -28.95 -9.02 -33.70
N THR A 618 -30.21 -8.87 -34.14
CA THR A 618 -31.34 -9.69 -33.67
C THR A 618 -31.22 -11.16 -34.07
N ARG A 619 -30.73 -11.43 -35.28
CA ARG A 619 -30.53 -12.81 -35.78
C ARG A 619 -29.30 -13.45 -35.15
N LYS A 620 -28.25 -12.68 -34.89
CA LYS A 620 -27.03 -13.09 -34.15
C LYS A 620 -27.38 -13.50 -32.72
N GLN A 621 -28.18 -12.69 -32.02
CA GLN A 621 -28.64 -13.03 -30.66
C GLN A 621 -29.54 -14.29 -30.67
N ALA A 622 -30.36 -14.48 -31.67
CA ALA A 622 -31.18 -15.70 -31.82
C ALA A 622 -30.32 -16.95 -32.02
N LEU A 623 -29.25 -16.89 -32.84
CA LEU A 623 -28.28 -17.97 -33.02
C LEU A 623 -27.54 -18.29 -31.71
N ILE A 624 -27.00 -17.27 -31.01
CA ILE A 624 -26.28 -17.47 -29.76
C ILE A 624 -27.22 -18.03 -28.68
N LYS A 625 -28.47 -17.58 -28.63
CA LYS A 625 -29.48 -18.10 -27.70
C LYS A 625 -29.84 -19.56 -27.97
N HIS A 626 -29.93 -19.95 -29.25
CA HIS A 626 -30.30 -21.31 -29.64
C HIS A 626 -29.16 -22.31 -29.39
N PHE A 627 -27.94 -21.97 -29.79
CA PHE A 627 -26.77 -22.85 -29.67
C PHE A 627 -25.99 -22.68 -28.37
N GLY A 628 -26.23 -21.63 -27.58
CA GLY A 628 -25.60 -21.34 -26.31
C GLY A 628 -24.17 -20.80 -26.42
N SER A 629 -23.41 -21.10 -27.49
CA SER A 629 -22.04 -20.58 -27.72
C SER A 629 -21.67 -20.65 -29.21
N VAL A 630 -20.73 -19.77 -29.61
CA VAL A 630 -20.13 -19.76 -30.96
C VAL A 630 -19.40 -21.08 -31.26
N LYS A 631 -18.85 -21.75 -30.24
CA LYS A 631 -18.17 -23.06 -30.37
C LYS A 631 -19.16 -24.15 -30.79
N LYS A 632 -20.34 -24.19 -30.17
CA LYS A 632 -21.43 -25.13 -30.56
C LYS A 632 -21.99 -24.79 -31.94
N LEU A 633 -22.19 -23.50 -32.23
CA LEU A 633 -22.66 -23.04 -33.55
C LEU A 633 -21.69 -23.43 -34.69
N ARG A 634 -20.36 -23.47 -34.41
CA ARG A 634 -19.35 -23.91 -35.38
C ARG A 634 -19.46 -25.41 -35.72
N GLN A 635 -19.97 -26.21 -34.80
CA GLN A 635 -20.16 -27.66 -34.98
C GLN A 635 -21.50 -28.00 -35.56
N ALA A 636 -22.43 -27.02 -35.62
CA ALA A 636 -23.75 -27.22 -36.14
C ALA A 636 -23.80 -27.36 -37.69
N THR A 637 -24.66 -28.19 -38.18
CA THR A 637 -24.93 -28.34 -39.61
C THR A 637 -25.74 -27.16 -40.17
N ILE A 638 -25.67 -26.93 -41.48
CA ILE A 638 -26.41 -25.84 -42.12
C ILE A 638 -27.92 -26.00 -41.87
N ASP A 639 -28.43 -27.23 -41.82
CA ASP A 639 -29.85 -27.51 -41.59
C ASP A 639 -30.27 -27.17 -40.15
N GLU A 640 -29.44 -27.47 -39.14
CA GLU A 640 -29.66 -27.06 -37.76
C GLU A 640 -29.62 -25.53 -37.59
N ILE A 641 -28.75 -24.83 -38.31
CA ILE A 641 -28.70 -23.37 -38.30
C ILE A 641 -29.97 -22.76 -38.91
N CYS A 642 -30.57 -23.43 -39.91
CA CYS A 642 -31.84 -23.02 -40.53
C CYS A 642 -33.05 -23.19 -39.61
N GLU A 643 -32.98 -24.01 -38.55
CA GLU A 643 -34.06 -24.17 -37.57
C GLU A 643 -34.28 -22.89 -36.72
N VAL A 644 -33.30 -22.01 -36.70
CA VAL A 644 -33.42 -20.75 -35.93
C VAL A 644 -34.35 -19.78 -36.65
N PRO A 645 -35.44 -19.30 -35.99
CA PRO A 645 -36.40 -18.40 -36.61
C PRO A 645 -35.74 -17.15 -37.22
N GLY A 646 -36.02 -16.92 -38.53
CA GLY A 646 -35.49 -15.78 -39.26
C GLY A 646 -34.12 -15.99 -39.93
N ILE A 647 -33.58 -17.21 -39.91
CA ILE A 647 -32.35 -17.59 -40.61
C ILE A 647 -32.72 -18.43 -41.83
N GLY A 648 -32.53 -17.91 -43.03
CA GLY A 648 -32.68 -18.65 -44.28
C GLY A 648 -31.41 -19.39 -44.67
N ARG A 649 -31.52 -20.39 -45.56
CA ARG A 649 -30.43 -21.26 -46.01
C ARG A 649 -29.16 -20.48 -46.47
N ARG A 650 -29.36 -19.40 -47.23
CA ARG A 650 -28.28 -18.54 -47.70
C ARG A 650 -27.51 -17.85 -46.54
N THR A 651 -28.23 -17.44 -45.51
CA THR A 651 -27.61 -16.83 -44.30
C THR A 651 -26.91 -17.91 -43.46
N ALA A 652 -27.48 -19.12 -43.34
CA ALA A 652 -26.88 -20.26 -42.68
C ALA A 652 -25.57 -20.69 -43.34
N GLU A 653 -25.53 -20.75 -44.68
CA GLU A 653 -24.30 -21.03 -45.44
C GLU A 653 -23.24 -19.96 -45.24
N SER A 654 -23.60 -18.69 -45.20
CA SER A 654 -22.69 -17.58 -44.93
C SER A 654 -22.13 -17.61 -43.51
N VAL A 655 -22.97 -17.99 -42.53
CA VAL A 655 -22.52 -18.18 -41.12
C VAL A 655 -21.55 -19.35 -40.99
N ALA A 656 -21.86 -20.49 -41.62
CA ALA A 656 -21.01 -21.67 -41.61
C ALA A 656 -19.66 -21.40 -42.32
N ALA A 657 -19.69 -20.69 -43.45
CA ALA A 657 -18.44 -20.28 -44.15
C ALA A 657 -17.57 -19.34 -43.34
N ALA A 658 -18.17 -18.32 -42.70
CA ALA A 658 -17.42 -17.37 -41.83
C ALA A 658 -16.82 -18.06 -40.62
N LEU A 659 -17.49 -19.02 -40.02
CA LEU A 659 -17.00 -19.80 -38.89
C LEU A 659 -15.92 -20.83 -39.27
N ALA A 660 -15.96 -21.34 -40.51
CA ALA A 660 -14.95 -22.27 -41.04
C ALA A 660 -13.62 -21.56 -41.43
N SER A 661 -13.67 -20.29 -41.86
CA SER A 661 -12.51 -19.51 -42.27
C SER A 661 -11.62 -19.03 -41.09
N THR A 662 -12.12 -19.11 -39.85
CA THR A 662 -11.36 -18.72 -38.67
C THR A 662 -10.55 -19.91 -38.16
N ALA A 663 -9.27 -20.00 -38.51
CA ALA A 663 -8.34 -21.03 -38.00
C ALA A 663 -8.33 -21.04 -36.46
N PRO A 664 -8.23 -22.21 -35.81
CA PRO A 664 -8.11 -22.27 -34.35
C PRO A 664 -6.86 -21.56 -33.91
N ALA A 665 -6.97 -20.68 -32.89
CA ALA A 665 -5.83 -20.05 -32.26
C ALA A 665 -4.84 -21.13 -31.78
N ALA A 666 -3.55 -20.96 -32.05
CA ALA A 666 -2.52 -21.84 -31.55
C ALA A 666 -2.60 -21.93 -30.02
N PRO A 667 -2.30 -23.09 -29.41
CA PRO A 667 -2.35 -23.27 -27.97
C PRO A 667 -1.44 -22.26 -27.27
N ALA A 668 -1.91 -21.72 -26.13
CA ALA A 668 -1.12 -20.78 -25.35
C ALA A 668 0.12 -21.50 -24.79
N VAL A 669 1.31 -21.02 -25.14
CA VAL A 669 2.57 -21.53 -24.64
C VAL A 669 3.07 -20.58 -23.54
N ASN A 670 3.45 -21.13 -22.40
CA ASN A 670 4.13 -20.38 -21.36
C ASN A 670 5.52 -19.97 -21.87
N THR A 671 5.71 -18.69 -22.13
CA THR A 671 6.95 -18.15 -22.72
C THR A 671 8.16 -18.26 -21.79
N ALA A 672 7.98 -18.57 -20.51
CA ALA A 672 9.06 -18.77 -19.57
C ALA A 672 9.52 -20.22 -19.44
N THR A 673 8.64 -21.20 -19.67
CA THR A 673 8.91 -22.64 -19.51
C THR A 673 8.80 -23.43 -20.80
N GLY A 674 8.18 -22.88 -21.86
CA GLY A 674 7.93 -23.58 -23.13
C GLY A 674 6.81 -24.63 -23.05
N GLU A 675 6.08 -24.72 -21.94
CA GLU A 675 4.99 -25.67 -21.76
C GLU A 675 3.67 -25.18 -22.42
N ILE A 676 3.00 -26.13 -23.09
CA ILE A 676 1.68 -25.89 -23.65
C ILE A 676 0.66 -25.89 -22.50
N ILE A 677 -0.05 -24.78 -22.30
CA ILE A 677 -1.11 -24.69 -21.30
C ILE A 677 -2.37 -25.32 -21.90
N GLU A 678 -2.65 -26.58 -21.52
CA GLU A 678 -3.96 -27.17 -21.77
C GLU A 678 -5.01 -26.52 -20.86
N GLU A 679 -6.04 -25.90 -21.44
CA GLU A 679 -7.19 -25.43 -20.68
C GLU A 679 -7.94 -26.64 -20.12
N ASP A 680 -7.88 -26.84 -18.81
CA ASP A 680 -8.61 -27.87 -18.07
C ASP A 680 -10.12 -27.62 -18.23
N ASP A 681 -10.79 -28.47 -19.00
CA ASP A 681 -12.24 -28.49 -19.16
C ASP A 681 -12.84 -28.98 -17.82
N GLY A 682 -13.00 -28.04 -16.86
CA GLY A 682 -13.69 -28.29 -15.60
C GLY A 682 -15.12 -28.74 -15.80
N GLY A 683 -15.30 -30.05 -15.96
CA GLY A 683 -16.56 -30.72 -15.88
C GLY A 683 -17.13 -30.63 -14.47
N SER A 684 -18.19 -29.88 -14.30
CA SER A 684 -19.03 -29.91 -13.11
C SER A 684 -19.74 -31.24 -12.96
N SER A 685 -19.55 -31.91 -11.85
CA SER A 685 -20.49 -32.82 -11.21
C SER A 685 -20.91 -32.25 -9.88
#